data_94940ca8b599bde6354191bb02022754
#
_entry.id   94940ca8b599bde6354191bb02022754
#
_cell.length_a   1.000
_cell.length_b   1.000
_cell.length_c   1.000
_cell.angle_alpha   90.00
_cell.angle_beta   90.00
_cell.angle_gamma   90.00
#
_symmetry.space_group_name_H-M   'P 1'
#
loop_
_entity.id
_entity.type
_entity.pdbx_description
1 polymer ?
#
loop_
_entity_poly.entity_id
_entity_poly.type
_entity_poly.pdbx_seq_one_letter_code
_entity_poly.pdbx_strand_id
1 'polypeptide(L)'
;MVIRYRPLGAAMALAFSGSLPVMAETQVLDPVVVSANREIPLPTAAGQLDANAVAARRAYVSDTAQLLNDVPGMSFYGSGGVSSLPVIRGLNDDRIGIRIDGMDLTSACGNHMNPPLSYIAPANIARATVVAGITPVSLGGDSIAGSIIIDSKTPAFAKSGEAPLYGGSLSAYYRSNGHASGGSVAAQAATENLAISYTGSIATSDNYKSGSGTEVKSSEYEAQNHAISLAAQGDGNLVVANLGYQHIPYQGFPNARMDMVNNDAFFANLRYEGQFDWGKLEARAYYQHTEHEMNFLATKRYNGPGMQNSDMPMNTDGKNLGFVLKGDVMLSERDTLRVGAEFHGFRLDDWWPPTSMTGMAAMMMGPGTFQNINDGKRDRAGLFAEWEARWNSQWSSLLGARYEHVRMDTGTVQPYSLTSMMQMADQRAARIFNAEDRERTDNNVDLTALLRFTPDANSTYEGGYARKTRSPNLYERYTWAPGAMAMSMNGWFGDGNGYVGDIDLKPEVAHTVSATASWHDAAKREWNFAVTPYLTYVDNYIDVLRCPTSLGGACTAANQTVANNFVYLQFANQDARLYGIDLSGRLPLGSSAIGAFTGRGVVGYVRGTNRDTGDNLYHMMPLNAKLALDHRLEQWSNSLEFQLVAAKNDVQAVRNELETAGYALVNLRTAYDWKHVRLEAGIENLLDKNYDLPLGGAYLGERPFAWGTSVAGMGRSAYVGMTVRF
;
A
#
# COMPACT_ATOMS: atom_id res chain seq x y z
N MET A 1 -24.76 -4.79 -25.59
CA MET A 1 -25.73 -3.92 -24.91
C MET A 1 -25.88 -4.43 -23.49
N VAL A 2 -24.96 -4.04 -22.61
CA VAL A 2 -24.96 -4.46 -21.21
C VAL A 2 -25.77 -3.43 -20.44
N ILE A 3 -26.90 -3.86 -19.89
CA ILE A 3 -27.79 -3.03 -19.06
C ILE A 3 -27.10 -2.85 -17.72
N ARG A 4 -26.58 -1.65 -17.44
CA ARG A 4 -26.07 -1.28 -16.12
C ARG A 4 -27.24 -1.07 -15.16
N TYR A 5 -27.48 -1.99 -14.25
CA TYR A 5 -28.37 -1.78 -13.11
C TYR A 5 -27.65 -0.87 -12.08
N ARG A 6 -28.28 0.24 -11.71
CA ARG A 6 -27.88 1.11 -10.61
C ARG A 6 -28.72 0.76 -9.37
N PRO A 7 -28.21 0.00 -8.38
CA PRO A 7 -29.03 -0.40 -7.23
C PRO A 7 -29.06 0.61 -6.06
N LEU A 8 -28.35 1.74 -6.12
CA LEU A 8 -28.23 2.64 -4.96
C LEU A 8 -29.47 3.49 -4.64
N GLY A 9 -30.39 3.68 -5.58
CA GLY A 9 -31.61 4.45 -5.31
C GLY A 9 -32.65 3.74 -4.43
N ALA A 10 -32.63 2.41 -4.37
CA ALA A 10 -33.59 1.63 -3.62
C ALA A 10 -33.20 1.39 -2.15
N ALA A 11 -31.92 1.43 -1.81
CA ALA A 11 -31.45 1.22 -0.44
C ALA A 11 -31.71 2.41 0.50
N MET A 12 -31.79 3.63 -0.04
CA MET A 12 -32.10 4.82 0.76
C MET A 12 -33.59 4.95 1.13
N ALA A 13 -34.51 4.38 0.35
CA ALA A 13 -35.94 4.49 0.61
C ALA A 13 -36.47 3.53 1.69
N LEU A 14 -35.75 2.44 1.98
CA LEU A 14 -36.15 1.44 2.98
C LEU A 14 -35.72 1.76 4.42
N ALA A 15 -34.84 2.75 4.62
CA ALA A 15 -34.36 3.13 5.96
C ALA A 15 -35.32 4.05 6.75
N PHE A 16 -36.39 4.57 6.13
CA PHE A 16 -37.28 5.55 6.77
C PHE A 16 -38.67 5.04 7.17
N SER A 17 -39.02 3.79 6.95
CA SER A 17 -40.38 3.27 7.22
C SER A 17 -40.52 2.26 8.37
N GLY A 18 -39.52 2.09 9.20
CA GLY A 18 -39.58 1.22 10.37
C GLY A 18 -39.45 2.02 11.66
N SER A 19 -40.52 2.06 12.49
CA SER A 19 -40.44 2.50 13.88
C SER A 19 -39.53 1.54 14.66
N LEU A 20 -38.29 1.91 14.89
CA LEU A 20 -37.36 1.16 15.74
C LEU A 20 -37.82 1.28 17.21
N PRO A 21 -37.84 0.18 17.97
CA PRO A 21 -38.07 0.28 19.41
C PRO A 21 -36.96 1.07 20.06
N VAL A 22 -37.33 1.96 20.98
CA VAL A 22 -36.42 2.69 21.84
C VAL A 22 -35.66 1.68 22.69
N MET A 23 -34.42 1.38 22.31
CA MET A 23 -33.52 0.55 23.10
C MET A 23 -32.78 1.40 24.11
N ALA A 24 -32.50 0.82 25.27
CA ALA A 24 -31.87 1.41 26.44
C ALA A 24 -30.57 2.14 26.13
N GLU A 25 -30.22 3.10 26.99
CA GLU A 25 -28.98 3.88 26.96
C GLU A 25 -27.74 3.02 26.72
N THR A 26 -27.24 3.01 25.49
CA THR A 26 -25.93 2.46 25.20
C THR A 26 -24.87 3.50 25.52
N GLN A 27 -24.16 3.31 26.64
CA GLN A 27 -22.89 3.98 26.85
C GLN A 27 -21.96 3.60 25.70
N VAL A 28 -21.49 4.58 24.93
CA VAL A 28 -20.33 4.41 24.05
C VAL A 28 -19.14 4.21 24.97
N LEU A 29 -18.81 2.96 25.23
CA LEU A 29 -17.59 2.62 25.96
C LEU A 29 -16.42 2.80 25.00
N ASP A 30 -15.40 3.52 25.45
CA ASP A 30 -14.08 3.41 24.88
C ASP A 30 -13.72 1.91 24.86
N PRO A 31 -13.10 1.40 23.78
CA PRO A 31 -12.71 0.00 23.75
C PRO A 31 -11.86 -0.29 24.98
N VAL A 32 -12.32 -1.22 25.82
CA VAL A 32 -11.49 -1.74 26.90
C VAL A 32 -10.36 -2.49 26.25
N VAL A 33 -9.28 -1.79 25.95
CA VAL A 33 -8.01 -2.42 25.65
C VAL A 33 -7.57 -3.05 26.97
N VAL A 34 -7.64 -4.37 27.07
CA VAL A 34 -6.95 -5.12 28.12
C VAL A 34 -5.47 -4.95 27.84
N SER A 35 -4.90 -3.84 28.24
CA SER A 35 -3.48 -3.54 28.06
C SER A 35 -2.73 -3.77 29.38
N ALA A 36 -2.55 -5.05 29.72
CA ALA A 36 -1.40 -5.44 30.53
C ALA A 36 -0.17 -5.70 29.64
N ASN A 37 -0.23 -5.45 28.34
CA ASN A 37 0.81 -5.78 27.39
C ASN A 37 1.73 -4.57 27.18
N ARG A 38 3.02 -4.76 27.41
CA ARG A 38 4.03 -3.85 26.86
C ARG A 38 3.95 -3.94 25.34
N GLU A 39 3.36 -2.94 24.70
CA GLU A 39 3.42 -2.81 23.25
C GLU A 39 4.90 -2.76 22.81
N ILE A 40 5.21 -3.30 21.62
CA ILE A 40 6.53 -3.13 21.01
C ILE A 40 6.85 -1.63 21.01
N PRO A 41 7.98 -1.19 21.59
CA PRO A 41 8.32 0.22 21.60
C PRO A 41 8.62 0.64 20.16
N LEU A 42 7.66 1.28 19.53
CA LEU A 42 7.86 1.83 18.20
C LEU A 42 8.93 2.92 18.23
N PRO A 43 9.73 3.08 17.15
CA PRO A 43 10.59 4.23 16.97
C PRO A 43 9.83 5.55 17.16
N THR A 44 10.49 6.55 17.71
CA THR A 44 9.88 7.86 18.01
C THR A 44 9.30 8.53 16.75
N ALA A 45 9.88 8.24 15.58
CA ALA A 45 9.42 8.73 14.28
C ALA A 45 8.26 7.91 13.67
N ALA A 46 7.76 6.86 14.35
CA ALA A 46 6.65 6.07 13.83
C ALA A 46 5.36 6.90 13.76
N GLY A 47 4.69 6.83 12.62
CA GLY A 47 3.38 7.44 12.42
C GLY A 47 2.26 6.47 12.77
N GLN A 48 1.23 6.94 13.47
CA GLN A 48 0.05 6.13 13.79
C GLN A 48 -1.23 6.89 13.48
N LEU A 49 -2.19 6.17 12.88
CA LEU A 49 -3.57 6.62 12.72
C LEU A 49 -4.47 5.66 13.52
N ASP A 50 -5.26 6.20 14.41
CA ASP A 50 -6.31 5.47 15.12
C ASP A 50 -7.61 5.42 14.30
N ALA A 51 -8.60 4.70 14.81
CA ALA A 51 -9.90 4.54 14.16
C ALA A 51 -10.62 5.89 13.92
N ASN A 52 -10.43 6.89 14.78
CA ASN A 52 -11.04 8.21 14.61
C ASN A 52 -10.37 9.00 13.49
N ALA A 53 -9.03 8.97 13.43
CA ALA A 53 -8.27 9.59 12.35
C ALA A 53 -8.59 8.94 10.99
N VAL A 54 -8.77 7.61 10.93
CA VAL A 54 -9.23 6.90 9.74
C VAL A 54 -10.66 7.28 9.39
N ALA A 55 -11.57 7.30 10.38
CA ALA A 55 -12.96 7.65 10.16
C ALA A 55 -13.14 9.04 9.55
N ALA A 56 -12.35 10.03 10.01
CA ALA A 56 -12.38 11.41 9.50
C ALA A 56 -11.92 11.56 8.04
N ARG A 57 -11.37 10.51 7.42
CA ARG A 57 -10.86 10.53 6.03
C ARG A 57 -11.72 9.74 5.05
N ARG A 58 -12.55 8.81 5.52
CA ARG A 58 -13.32 7.89 4.67
C ARG A 58 -14.26 8.56 3.68
N ALA A 59 -14.76 9.76 4.01
CA ALA A 59 -15.67 10.47 3.12
C ALA A 59 -14.98 11.00 1.85
N TYR A 60 -13.68 11.33 1.92
CA TYR A 60 -12.93 11.85 0.77
C TYR A 60 -11.84 10.92 0.23
N VAL A 61 -11.56 9.77 0.88
CA VAL A 61 -10.55 8.78 0.45
C VAL A 61 -11.18 7.39 0.40
N SER A 62 -11.06 6.68 -0.75
CA SER A 62 -11.42 5.27 -0.90
C SER A 62 -10.20 4.35 -0.87
N ASP A 63 -9.01 4.88 -1.09
CA ASP A 63 -7.76 4.16 -1.19
C ASP A 63 -7.07 4.10 0.19
N THR A 64 -6.85 2.90 0.68
CA THR A 64 -6.22 2.68 1.99
C THR A 64 -4.81 3.25 2.08
N ALA A 65 -4.02 3.17 1.00
CA ALA A 65 -2.68 3.75 0.99
C ALA A 65 -2.73 5.27 1.24
N GLN A 66 -3.66 5.97 0.61
CA GLN A 66 -3.78 7.42 0.73
C GLN A 66 -4.24 7.92 2.11
N LEU A 67 -4.82 7.05 2.96
CA LEU A 67 -5.08 7.40 4.37
C LEU A 67 -3.81 7.80 5.11
N LEU A 68 -2.65 7.25 4.70
CA LEU A 68 -1.35 7.47 5.35
C LEU A 68 -0.64 8.75 4.88
N ASN A 69 -1.30 9.57 4.08
CA ASN A 69 -0.70 10.73 3.40
C ASN A 69 -0.23 11.86 4.36
N ASP A 70 -0.66 11.85 5.63
CA ASP A 70 -0.22 12.79 6.66
C ASP A 70 0.88 12.21 7.57
N VAL A 71 1.40 11.02 7.24
CA VAL A 71 2.50 10.40 7.98
C VAL A 71 3.84 10.93 7.41
N PRO A 72 4.76 11.39 8.28
CA PRO A 72 6.06 11.88 7.84
C PRO A 72 6.83 10.84 7.02
N GLY A 73 7.48 11.27 5.94
CA GLY A 73 8.24 10.40 5.05
C GLY A 73 7.43 9.55 4.08
N MET A 74 6.07 9.63 4.14
CA MET A 74 5.18 8.94 3.22
C MET A 74 4.88 9.76 1.97
N SER A 75 4.82 9.08 0.85
CA SER A 75 4.24 9.57 -0.41
C SER A 75 3.61 8.40 -1.16
N PHE A 76 2.96 8.66 -2.29
CA PHE A 76 2.23 7.64 -3.04
C PHE A 76 2.36 7.92 -4.52
N TYR A 77 2.47 6.87 -5.33
CA TYR A 77 2.15 7.02 -6.72
C TYR A 77 0.79 6.35 -7.01
N GLY A 78 -0.06 7.13 -7.67
CA GLY A 78 -1.42 6.73 -8.00
C GLY A 78 -1.40 5.63 -9.04
N SER A 79 -2.01 4.50 -8.70
CA SER A 79 -2.18 3.35 -9.55
C SER A 79 -3.60 2.85 -9.34
N GLY A 80 -4.53 3.34 -10.16
CA GLY A 80 -5.95 3.06 -9.99
C GLY A 80 -6.60 3.75 -8.78
N GLY A 81 -7.91 3.57 -8.62
CA GLY A 81 -8.74 4.29 -7.64
C GLY A 81 -8.59 3.81 -6.19
N VAL A 82 -8.19 2.53 -5.99
CA VAL A 82 -8.01 1.91 -4.67
C VAL A 82 -6.70 1.13 -4.54
N SER A 83 -5.75 1.35 -5.46
CA SER A 83 -4.52 0.55 -5.62
C SER A 83 -3.27 1.42 -5.66
N SER A 84 -3.22 2.56 -4.99
CA SER A 84 -1.99 3.35 -4.90
C SER A 84 -0.89 2.57 -4.19
N LEU A 85 0.34 2.71 -4.69
CA LEU A 85 1.53 2.10 -4.12
C LEU A 85 2.19 3.07 -3.13
N PRO A 86 2.42 2.67 -1.89
CA PRO A 86 3.08 3.51 -0.90
C PRO A 86 4.56 3.68 -1.21
N VAL A 87 5.11 4.81 -0.78
CA VAL A 87 6.53 5.15 -0.85
C VAL A 87 6.98 5.65 0.51
N ILE A 88 8.00 5.05 1.09
CA ILE A 88 8.63 5.50 2.33
C ILE A 88 10.02 6.03 2.01
N ARG A 89 10.24 7.34 2.20
CA ARG A 89 11.54 7.98 2.00
C ARG A 89 12.20 7.66 0.64
N GLY A 90 11.38 7.62 -0.43
CA GLY A 90 11.81 7.33 -1.79
C GLY A 90 11.95 5.84 -2.14
N LEU A 91 11.74 4.93 -1.19
CA LEU A 91 11.71 3.49 -1.43
C LEU A 91 10.25 3.02 -1.50
N ASN A 92 9.90 2.32 -2.55
CA ASN A 92 8.52 1.98 -2.88
C ASN A 92 8.28 0.48 -3.00
N ASP A 93 7.01 0.11 -3.04
CA ASP A 93 6.47 -1.19 -3.40
C ASP A 93 7.02 -2.33 -2.51
N ASP A 94 7.53 -3.42 -3.09
CA ASP A 94 8.05 -4.60 -2.37
C ASP A 94 9.25 -4.28 -1.45
N ARG A 95 9.79 -3.06 -1.48
CA ARG A 95 10.78 -2.59 -0.51
C ARG A 95 10.17 -2.22 0.84
N ILE A 96 8.83 -2.15 0.92
CA ILE A 96 8.08 -1.87 2.14
C ILE A 96 7.46 -3.15 2.66
N GLY A 97 7.71 -3.50 3.91
CA GLY A 97 7.01 -4.60 4.58
C GLY A 97 5.56 -4.20 4.90
N ILE A 98 4.57 -4.77 4.24
CA ILE A 98 3.16 -4.45 4.47
C ILE A 98 2.47 -5.64 5.11
N ARG A 99 1.87 -5.41 6.30
CA ARG A 99 1.12 -6.43 7.02
C ARG A 99 -0.30 -5.97 7.30
N ILE A 100 -1.27 -6.77 6.88
CA ILE A 100 -2.69 -6.57 7.15
C ILE A 100 -3.15 -7.66 8.10
N ASP A 101 -3.57 -7.28 9.30
CA ASP A 101 -3.90 -8.23 10.37
C ASP A 101 -2.78 -9.27 10.59
N GLY A 102 -1.51 -8.83 10.44
CA GLY A 102 -0.32 -9.67 10.55
C GLY A 102 -0.10 -10.65 9.39
N MET A 103 -0.92 -10.66 8.36
CA MET A 103 -0.68 -11.36 7.11
C MET A 103 0.34 -10.57 6.27
N ASP A 104 1.33 -11.25 5.75
CA ASP A 104 2.26 -10.76 4.74
C ASP A 104 1.71 -11.18 3.36
N LEU A 105 1.34 -10.21 2.54
CA LEU A 105 0.67 -10.45 1.26
C LEU A 105 1.51 -9.93 0.12
N THR A 106 1.57 -10.69 -0.97
CA THR A 106 2.27 -10.32 -2.19
C THR A 106 1.27 -10.05 -3.32
N SER A 107 1.50 -9.02 -4.11
CA SER A 107 0.72 -8.75 -5.32
C SER A 107 0.79 -9.93 -6.29
N ALA A 108 -0.36 -10.32 -6.84
CA ALA A 108 -0.46 -11.39 -7.83
C ALA A 108 -0.39 -10.87 -9.28
N CYS A 109 -0.02 -9.62 -9.49
CA CYS A 109 -0.07 -8.96 -10.81
C CYS A 109 1.29 -8.39 -11.21
N GLY A 110 1.73 -8.64 -12.44
CA GLY A 110 2.98 -8.09 -13.00
C GLY A 110 3.02 -6.58 -13.14
N ASN A 111 1.89 -5.90 -12.99
CA ASN A 111 1.77 -4.45 -12.94
C ASN A 111 1.38 -3.95 -11.54
N HIS A 112 1.42 -4.81 -10.53
CA HIS A 112 1.04 -4.54 -9.13
C HIS A 112 -0.30 -3.79 -8.99
N MET A 113 -1.28 -4.16 -9.81
CA MET A 113 -2.62 -3.55 -9.79
C MET A 113 -3.43 -3.93 -8.55
N ASN A 114 -3.03 -4.99 -7.86
CA ASN A 114 -3.60 -5.47 -6.59
C ASN A 114 -2.56 -5.49 -5.45
N PRO A 115 -1.98 -4.31 -5.10
CA PRO A 115 -0.99 -4.23 -4.04
C PRO A 115 -1.61 -4.57 -2.67
N PRO A 116 -0.81 -4.96 -1.66
CA PRO A 116 -1.33 -5.39 -0.36
C PRO A 116 -2.37 -4.46 0.27
N LEU A 117 -2.18 -3.14 0.23
CA LEU A 117 -3.12 -2.19 0.82
C LEU A 117 -4.47 -2.09 0.09
N SER A 118 -4.58 -2.60 -1.15
CA SER A 118 -5.85 -2.64 -1.87
C SER A 118 -6.83 -3.66 -1.30
N TYR A 119 -6.34 -4.67 -0.57
CA TYR A 119 -7.15 -5.76 -0.03
C TYR A 119 -7.94 -5.41 1.25
N ILE A 120 -7.77 -4.21 1.79
CA ILE A 120 -8.52 -3.74 2.94
C ILE A 120 -9.11 -2.36 2.68
N ALA A 121 -10.43 -2.23 2.84
CA ALA A 121 -11.11 -0.94 2.70
C ALA A 121 -10.91 -0.04 3.93
N PRO A 122 -10.85 1.30 3.77
CA PRO A 122 -10.76 2.24 4.88
C PRO A 122 -11.79 2.04 5.99
N ALA A 123 -12.98 1.53 5.65
CA ALA A 123 -14.05 1.28 6.60
C ALA A 123 -13.74 0.19 7.64
N ASN A 124 -12.84 -0.73 7.29
CA ASN A 124 -12.48 -1.88 8.14
C ASN A 124 -11.25 -1.64 9.03
N ILE A 125 -10.56 -0.51 8.88
CA ILE A 125 -9.32 -0.22 9.60
C ILE A 125 -9.62 0.34 10.99
N ALA A 126 -9.00 -0.24 12.02
CA ALA A 126 -8.97 0.27 13.39
C ALA A 126 -7.69 1.08 13.66
N ARG A 127 -6.55 0.61 13.15
CA ARG A 127 -5.26 1.26 13.34
C ARG A 127 -4.37 1.05 12.12
N ALA A 128 -3.63 2.09 11.77
CA ALA A 128 -2.55 2.00 10.80
C ALA A 128 -1.27 2.53 11.43
N THR A 129 -0.17 1.79 11.33
CA THR A 129 1.14 2.15 11.86
C THR A 129 2.15 2.12 10.74
N VAL A 130 2.95 3.17 10.62
CA VAL A 130 4.07 3.28 9.67
C VAL A 130 5.36 3.45 10.44
N VAL A 131 6.33 2.58 10.19
CA VAL A 131 7.69 2.68 10.74
C VAL A 131 8.66 2.87 9.59
N ALA A 132 9.25 4.06 9.48
CA ALA A 132 10.16 4.41 8.41
C ALA A 132 11.63 4.22 8.83
N GLY A 133 12.41 3.52 8.01
CA GLY A 133 13.85 3.36 8.13
C GLY A 133 14.26 2.34 9.21
N ILE A 134 14.41 2.75 10.47
CA ILE A 134 14.89 1.87 11.54
C ILE A 134 13.73 1.02 12.07
N THR A 135 13.50 -0.11 11.45
CA THR A 135 12.38 -1.00 11.78
C THR A 135 12.85 -2.12 12.71
N PRO A 136 12.19 -2.34 13.87
CA PRO A 136 12.40 -3.51 14.71
C PRO A 136 12.30 -4.81 13.93
N VAL A 137 13.18 -5.79 14.19
CA VAL A 137 13.19 -7.06 13.44
C VAL A 137 11.95 -7.92 13.72
N SER A 138 11.27 -7.69 14.82
CA SER A 138 10.01 -8.32 15.20
C SER A 138 8.81 -7.87 14.36
N LEU A 139 8.92 -6.72 13.65
CA LEU A 139 7.90 -6.19 12.75
C LEU A 139 8.00 -6.74 11.32
N GLY A 140 8.99 -7.55 11.01
CA GLY A 140 9.14 -8.24 9.74
C GLY A 140 10.53 -8.12 9.14
N GLY A 141 10.76 -8.91 8.10
CA GLY A 141 11.94 -8.90 7.25
C GLY A 141 11.57 -8.71 5.79
N ASP A 142 12.54 -8.97 4.90
CA ASP A 142 12.38 -8.88 3.44
C ASP A 142 11.89 -7.50 2.97
N SER A 143 12.36 -6.46 3.65
CA SER A 143 12.02 -5.05 3.35
C SER A 143 13.14 -4.13 3.78
N ILE A 144 13.40 -3.09 2.98
CA ILE A 144 14.52 -2.15 3.21
C ILE A 144 14.07 -0.71 3.52
N ALA A 145 12.81 -0.38 3.25
CA ALA A 145 12.27 0.98 3.43
C ALA A 145 11.68 1.21 4.83
N GLY A 146 11.02 0.19 5.37
CA GLY A 146 10.25 0.29 6.58
C GLY A 146 9.07 -0.67 6.58
N SER A 147 8.13 -0.48 7.51
CA SER A 147 6.93 -1.34 7.61
C SER A 147 5.65 -0.51 7.74
N ILE A 148 4.59 -1.01 7.10
CA ILE A 148 3.21 -0.54 7.25
C ILE A 148 2.42 -1.69 7.86
N ILE A 149 1.78 -1.43 9.00
CA ILE A 149 0.98 -2.41 9.73
C ILE A 149 -0.44 -1.87 9.81
N ILE A 150 -1.37 -2.62 9.27
CA ILE A 150 -2.79 -2.31 9.29
C ILE A 150 -3.51 -3.34 10.15
N ASP A 151 -4.19 -2.87 11.17
CA ASP A 151 -5.03 -3.70 12.03
C ASP A 151 -6.51 -3.40 11.74
N SER A 152 -7.28 -4.42 11.43
CA SER A 152 -8.73 -4.33 11.35
C SER A 152 -9.37 -4.26 12.76
N LYS A 153 -10.67 -3.98 12.80
CA LYS A 153 -11.40 -3.90 14.07
C LYS A 153 -11.52 -5.30 14.68
N THR A 154 -10.92 -5.46 15.85
CA THR A 154 -11.17 -6.67 16.67
C THR A 154 -12.57 -6.57 17.29
N PRO A 155 -13.39 -7.62 17.29
CA PRO A 155 -14.66 -7.63 17.97
C PRO A 155 -14.50 -7.30 19.47
N ALA A 156 -15.35 -6.42 19.99
CA ALA A 156 -15.40 -6.13 21.42
C ALA A 156 -16.24 -7.20 22.12
N PHE A 157 -15.91 -7.52 23.38
CA PHE A 157 -16.67 -8.45 24.20
C PHE A 157 -17.55 -7.69 25.20
N ALA A 158 -18.66 -8.30 25.65
CA ALA A 158 -19.42 -7.79 26.77
C ALA A 158 -18.59 -7.91 28.07
N LYS A 159 -18.84 -7.04 29.03
CA LYS A 159 -18.18 -7.16 30.35
C LYS A 159 -18.78 -8.35 31.11
N SER A 160 -17.99 -8.88 32.03
CA SER A 160 -18.45 -9.99 32.87
C SER A 160 -19.73 -9.65 33.65
N GLY A 161 -20.75 -10.50 33.53
CA GLY A 161 -22.06 -10.29 34.15
C GLY A 161 -22.97 -9.27 33.49
N GLU A 162 -22.55 -8.61 32.40
CA GLU A 162 -23.42 -7.71 31.61
C GLU A 162 -24.21 -8.45 30.53
N ALA A 163 -25.28 -7.82 30.04
CA ALA A 163 -26.03 -8.31 28.90
C ALA A 163 -25.15 -8.39 27.62
N PRO A 164 -25.50 -9.25 26.65
CA PRO A 164 -24.78 -9.30 25.39
C PRO A 164 -24.69 -7.92 24.72
N LEU A 165 -23.50 -7.60 24.19
CA LEU A 165 -23.22 -6.38 23.46
C LEU A 165 -23.73 -6.50 22.02
N TYR A 166 -24.47 -5.51 21.56
CA TYR A 166 -24.85 -5.36 20.16
C TYR A 166 -24.48 -3.95 19.72
N GLY A 167 -24.05 -3.80 18.48
CA GLY A 167 -23.77 -2.49 17.95
C GLY A 167 -23.36 -2.54 16.50
N GLY A 168 -23.33 -1.37 15.87
CA GLY A 168 -22.94 -1.27 14.49
C GLY A 168 -22.87 0.15 13.97
N SER A 169 -22.56 0.27 12.68
CA SER A 169 -22.59 1.54 11.97
C SER A 169 -22.94 1.36 10.51
N LEU A 170 -23.61 2.36 9.94
CA LEU A 170 -23.85 2.54 8.52
C LEU A 170 -23.16 3.83 8.09
N SER A 171 -22.42 3.80 6.99
CA SER A 171 -21.79 4.99 6.42
C SER A 171 -22.08 5.06 4.93
N ALA A 172 -22.27 6.28 4.42
CA ALA A 172 -22.36 6.57 3.00
C ALA A 172 -21.67 7.89 2.68
N TYR A 173 -21.15 8.01 1.46
CA TYR A 173 -20.55 9.24 0.96
C TYR A 173 -20.81 9.44 -0.53
N TYR A 174 -20.68 10.71 -0.95
CA TYR A 174 -20.68 11.12 -2.35
C TYR A 174 -19.62 12.18 -2.58
N ARG A 175 -18.92 12.14 -3.73
CA ARG A 175 -17.95 13.14 -4.21
C ARG A 175 -18.33 13.58 -5.61
N SER A 176 -18.25 14.88 -5.85
CA SER A 176 -18.72 15.46 -7.12
C SER A 176 -17.81 15.16 -8.31
N ASN A 177 -16.50 15.09 -8.11
CA ASN A 177 -15.56 14.78 -9.20
C ASN A 177 -15.45 13.26 -9.35
N GLY A 178 -15.67 12.76 -10.58
CA GLY A 178 -15.81 11.35 -10.87
C GLY A 178 -17.13 10.73 -10.36
N HIS A 179 -18.10 11.53 -9.83
CA HIS A 179 -19.35 11.05 -9.22
C HIS A 179 -19.14 9.88 -8.24
N ALA A 180 -17.99 9.92 -7.54
CA ALA A 180 -17.61 8.80 -6.68
C ALA A 180 -18.59 8.67 -5.52
N SER A 181 -19.01 7.44 -5.26
CA SER A 181 -19.93 7.13 -4.16
C SER A 181 -19.55 5.81 -3.50
N GLY A 182 -19.96 5.65 -2.27
CA GLY A 182 -19.72 4.41 -1.56
C GLY A 182 -20.45 4.35 -0.23
N GLY A 183 -20.38 3.19 0.37
CA GLY A 183 -20.97 2.95 1.67
C GLY A 183 -20.31 1.79 2.39
N SER A 184 -20.56 1.72 3.69
CA SER A 184 -20.11 0.60 4.50
C SER A 184 -21.11 0.28 5.61
N VAL A 185 -21.14 -0.99 5.97
CA VAL A 185 -21.87 -1.51 7.12
C VAL A 185 -20.88 -2.22 8.04
N ALA A 186 -21.00 -1.99 9.33
CA ALA A 186 -20.37 -2.79 10.37
C ALA A 186 -21.43 -3.18 11.38
N ALA A 187 -21.42 -4.45 11.80
CA ALA A 187 -22.32 -4.98 12.83
C ALA A 187 -21.54 -5.96 13.71
N GLN A 188 -21.84 -5.97 15.00
CA GLN A 188 -21.24 -6.91 15.94
C GLN A 188 -22.25 -7.38 16.99
N ALA A 189 -22.03 -8.59 17.46
CA ALA A 189 -22.72 -9.15 18.63
C ALA A 189 -21.71 -9.90 19.49
N ALA A 190 -21.76 -9.73 20.79
CA ALA A 190 -20.81 -10.38 21.69
C ALA A 190 -21.41 -10.71 23.05
N THR A 191 -20.98 -11.82 23.61
CA THR A 191 -21.07 -12.14 25.03
C THR A 191 -19.74 -11.84 25.71
N GLU A 192 -19.59 -12.22 26.98
CA GLU A 192 -18.33 -12.11 27.69
C GLU A 192 -17.18 -12.88 27.01
N ASN A 193 -17.45 -14.05 26.41
CA ASN A 193 -16.45 -14.98 25.94
C ASN A 193 -16.47 -15.19 24.40
N LEU A 194 -17.55 -14.83 23.72
CA LEU A 194 -17.71 -15.04 22.29
C LEU A 194 -18.13 -13.73 21.62
N ALA A 195 -17.54 -13.44 20.47
CA ALA A 195 -17.91 -12.30 19.66
C ALA A 195 -17.92 -12.65 18.18
N ILE A 196 -18.86 -12.05 17.45
CA ILE A 196 -18.95 -12.09 16.00
C ILE A 196 -19.08 -10.66 15.48
N SER A 197 -18.39 -10.36 14.40
CA SER A 197 -18.59 -9.11 13.66
C SER A 197 -18.60 -9.34 12.17
N TYR A 198 -19.28 -8.45 11.46
CA TYR A 198 -19.29 -8.36 10.01
C TYR A 198 -18.98 -6.94 9.60
N THR A 199 -18.15 -6.79 8.56
CA THR A 199 -17.94 -5.51 7.87
C THR A 199 -18.10 -5.72 6.37
N GLY A 200 -18.82 -4.81 5.72
CA GLY A 200 -18.96 -4.78 4.27
C GLY A 200 -18.80 -3.35 3.75
N SER A 201 -18.21 -3.18 2.57
CA SER A 201 -18.09 -1.88 1.92
C SER A 201 -18.14 -1.99 0.41
N ILE A 202 -18.64 -0.94 -0.22
CA ILE A 202 -18.61 -0.72 -1.66
C ILE A 202 -18.12 0.70 -1.95
N ALA A 203 -17.32 0.85 -2.99
CA ALA A 203 -16.86 2.14 -3.51
C ALA A 203 -16.87 2.09 -5.04
N THR A 204 -17.37 3.14 -5.68
CA THR A 204 -17.41 3.27 -7.14
C THR A 204 -17.09 4.69 -7.55
N SER A 205 -16.50 4.87 -8.74
CA SER A 205 -16.24 6.17 -9.35
C SER A 205 -16.26 6.05 -10.87
N ASP A 206 -16.80 7.06 -11.53
CA ASP A 206 -16.51 7.33 -12.94
C ASP A 206 -15.09 7.94 -13.06
N ASN A 207 -14.63 8.20 -14.30
CA ASN A 207 -13.38 8.93 -14.55
C ASN A 207 -13.40 10.32 -13.91
N TYR A 208 -12.33 10.68 -13.21
CA TYR A 208 -12.22 12.02 -12.65
C TYR A 208 -11.78 13.06 -13.69
N LYS A 209 -12.00 14.34 -13.38
CA LYS A 209 -11.54 15.48 -14.16
C LYS A 209 -10.41 16.21 -13.45
N SER A 210 -9.41 16.63 -14.21
CA SER A 210 -8.35 17.51 -13.74
C SER A 210 -8.86 18.95 -13.51
N GLY A 211 -8.04 19.84 -12.95
CA GLY A 211 -8.37 21.25 -12.75
C GLY A 211 -8.56 22.04 -14.06
N SER A 212 -8.15 21.51 -15.21
CA SER A 212 -8.48 22.07 -16.53
C SER A 212 -9.85 21.63 -17.04
N GLY A 213 -10.55 20.75 -16.33
CA GLY A 213 -11.80 20.14 -16.76
C GLY A 213 -11.62 18.94 -17.71
N THR A 214 -10.38 18.57 -18.04
CA THR A 214 -10.07 17.41 -18.87
C THR A 214 -10.31 16.12 -18.08
N GLU A 215 -11.04 15.18 -18.68
CA GLU A 215 -11.29 13.88 -18.10
C GLU A 215 -10.02 13.01 -18.17
N VAL A 216 -9.60 12.47 -17.03
CA VAL A 216 -8.49 11.51 -16.93
C VAL A 216 -9.06 10.12 -17.15
N LYS A 217 -8.91 9.62 -18.36
CA LYS A 217 -9.43 8.31 -18.79
C LYS A 217 -8.76 7.16 -18.03
N SER A 218 -9.48 6.04 -17.92
CA SER A 218 -9.05 4.85 -17.16
C SER A 218 -8.76 5.17 -15.69
N SER A 219 -9.60 6.00 -15.07
CA SER A 219 -9.57 6.25 -13.63
C SER A 219 -10.86 5.82 -12.92
N GLU A 220 -11.82 5.26 -13.68
CA GLU A 220 -13.04 4.66 -13.15
C GLU A 220 -12.74 3.37 -12.37
N TYR A 221 -13.54 3.08 -11.35
CA TYR A 221 -13.41 1.84 -10.57
C TYR A 221 -14.70 1.43 -9.84
N GLU A 222 -14.80 0.15 -9.51
CA GLU A 222 -15.71 -0.40 -8.52
C GLU A 222 -14.94 -1.40 -7.65
N ALA A 223 -15.12 -1.32 -6.32
CA ALA A 223 -14.49 -2.23 -5.37
C ALA A 223 -15.47 -2.60 -4.25
N GLN A 224 -15.52 -3.88 -3.91
CA GLN A 224 -16.35 -4.45 -2.85
C GLN A 224 -15.47 -5.25 -1.90
N ASN A 225 -15.69 -5.09 -0.58
CA ASN A 225 -14.95 -5.82 0.45
C ASN A 225 -15.93 -6.31 1.51
N HIS A 226 -15.75 -7.56 1.94
CA HIS A 226 -16.53 -8.21 2.98
C HIS A 226 -15.59 -8.93 3.96
N ALA A 227 -15.88 -8.84 5.26
CA ALA A 227 -15.12 -9.57 6.27
C ALA A 227 -16.05 -10.02 7.40
N ILE A 228 -15.84 -11.25 7.87
CA ILE A 228 -16.45 -11.82 9.08
C ILE A 228 -15.34 -12.12 10.04
N SER A 229 -15.48 -11.68 11.30
CA SER A 229 -14.57 -12.00 12.38
C SER A 229 -15.29 -12.74 13.49
N LEU A 230 -14.74 -13.87 13.91
CA LEU A 230 -15.16 -14.68 15.04
C LEU A 230 -14.07 -14.62 16.10
N ALA A 231 -14.43 -14.29 17.33
CA ALA A 231 -13.46 -14.22 18.42
C ALA A 231 -13.99 -14.97 19.66
N ALA A 232 -13.06 -15.64 20.34
CA ALA A 232 -13.29 -16.30 21.62
C ALA A 232 -12.20 -15.92 22.61
N GLN A 233 -12.59 -15.58 23.84
CA GLN A 233 -11.63 -15.26 24.93
C GLN A 233 -11.97 -16.00 26.22
N GLY A 234 -10.95 -16.27 27.02
CA GLY A 234 -11.08 -16.84 28.37
C GLY A 234 -9.71 -17.13 28.98
N ASP A 235 -9.57 -16.96 30.30
CA ASP A 235 -8.38 -17.30 31.07
C ASP A 235 -7.06 -16.74 30.48
N GLY A 236 -7.10 -15.49 30.02
CA GLY A 236 -5.92 -14.83 29.43
C GLY A 236 -5.61 -15.26 27.99
N ASN A 237 -6.50 -16.01 27.34
CA ASN A 237 -6.35 -16.46 25.95
C ASN A 237 -7.37 -15.75 25.05
N LEU A 238 -6.95 -15.47 23.82
CA LEU A 238 -7.78 -14.92 22.75
C LEU A 238 -7.53 -15.69 21.46
N VAL A 239 -8.59 -16.14 20.81
CA VAL A 239 -8.56 -16.71 19.46
C VAL A 239 -9.41 -15.83 18.56
N VAL A 240 -8.89 -15.44 17.42
CA VAL A 240 -9.63 -14.66 16.40
C VAL A 240 -9.49 -15.33 15.04
N ALA A 241 -10.60 -15.62 14.40
CA ALA A 241 -10.65 -16.12 13.03
C ALA A 241 -11.32 -15.05 12.14
N ASN A 242 -10.59 -14.57 11.14
CA ASN A 242 -11.07 -13.62 10.14
C ASN A 242 -11.20 -14.31 8.78
N LEU A 243 -12.35 -14.15 8.15
CA LEU A 243 -12.61 -14.55 6.76
C LEU A 243 -12.96 -13.31 5.97
N GLY A 244 -12.32 -13.11 4.83
CA GLY A 244 -12.54 -11.93 3.99
C GLY A 244 -12.70 -12.31 2.52
N TYR A 245 -13.42 -11.47 1.80
CA TYR A 245 -13.60 -11.56 0.36
C TYR A 245 -13.56 -10.15 -0.24
N GLN A 246 -12.81 -10.00 -1.32
CA GLN A 246 -12.78 -8.80 -2.14
C GLN A 246 -13.17 -9.12 -3.56
N HIS A 247 -13.97 -8.24 -4.18
CA HIS A 247 -14.31 -8.27 -5.58
C HIS A 247 -14.12 -6.89 -6.20
N ILE A 248 -13.29 -6.80 -7.23
CA ILE A 248 -13.09 -5.59 -8.04
C ILE A 248 -13.43 -5.95 -9.49
N PRO A 249 -14.68 -5.70 -9.94
CA PRO A 249 -15.12 -6.09 -11.29
C PRO A 249 -14.43 -5.29 -12.39
N TYR A 250 -13.98 -4.07 -12.09
CA TYR A 250 -13.15 -3.25 -12.97
C TYR A 250 -12.44 -2.14 -12.20
N GLN A 251 -11.24 -1.82 -12.66
CA GLN A 251 -10.50 -0.63 -12.24
C GLN A 251 -9.58 -0.17 -13.35
N GLY A 252 -9.69 1.10 -13.73
CA GLY A 252 -8.80 1.76 -14.67
C GLY A 252 -7.49 2.19 -14.02
N PHE A 253 -6.42 2.25 -14.80
CA PHE A 253 -5.08 2.65 -14.39
C PHE A 253 -4.52 3.68 -15.37
N PRO A 254 -4.60 4.99 -15.07
CA PRO A 254 -4.19 6.03 -16.01
C PRO A 254 -2.73 5.95 -16.46
N ASN A 255 -1.88 5.26 -15.71
CA ASN A 255 -0.44 5.11 -15.95
C ASN A 255 0.01 3.68 -16.29
N ALA A 256 -0.92 2.79 -16.59
CA ALA A 256 -0.62 1.44 -17.07
C ALA A 256 -1.20 1.23 -18.48
N ARG A 257 -0.59 0.30 -19.24
CA ARG A 257 -1.05 -0.01 -20.62
C ARG A 257 -2.34 -0.80 -20.65
N MET A 258 -2.66 -1.47 -19.56
CA MET A 258 -3.88 -2.26 -19.37
C MET A 258 -4.65 -1.76 -18.16
N ASP A 259 -5.85 -2.30 -17.98
CA ASP A 259 -6.72 -2.08 -16.84
C ASP A 259 -7.03 -3.42 -16.19
N MET A 260 -7.47 -3.39 -14.95
CA MET A 260 -8.03 -4.54 -14.25
C MET A 260 -9.49 -4.73 -14.68
N VAL A 261 -9.85 -5.92 -15.11
CA VAL A 261 -11.24 -6.26 -15.51
C VAL A 261 -11.87 -7.33 -14.62
N ASN A 262 -11.07 -7.93 -13.76
CA ASN A 262 -11.52 -8.73 -12.62
C ASN A 262 -10.41 -8.87 -11.58
N ASN A 263 -10.80 -8.88 -10.29
CA ASN A 263 -9.94 -9.29 -9.18
C ASN A 263 -10.81 -9.86 -8.07
N ASP A 264 -10.72 -11.16 -7.88
CA ASP A 264 -11.39 -11.88 -6.80
C ASP A 264 -10.34 -12.38 -5.81
N ALA A 265 -10.48 -12.01 -4.53
CA ALA A 265 -9.57 -12.44 -3.50
C ALA A 265 -10.32 -12.96 -2.26
N PHE A 266 -9.92 -14.13 -1.79
CA PHE A 266 -10.39 -14.75 -0.56
C PHE A 266 -9.27 -14.76 0.49
N PHE A 267 -9.61 -14.50 1.75
CA PHE A 267 -8.69 -14.47 2.89
C PHE A 267 -9.20 -15.34 4.03
N ALA A 268 -8.28 -16.04 4.66
CA ALA A 268 -8.52 -16.71 5.94
C ALA A 268 -7.32 -16.44 6.86
N ASN A 269 -7.58 -15.97 8.08
CA ASN A 269 -6.56 -15.64 9.07
C ASN A 269 -7.01 -16.11 10.45
N LEU A 270 -6.24 -16.99 11.07
CA LEU A 270 -6.45 -17.48 12.42
C LEU A 270 -5.31 -16.99 13.32
N ARG A 271 -5.65 -16.27 14.38
CA ARG A 271 -4.74 -15.74 15.38
C ARG A 271 -5.09 -16.28 16.76
N TYR A 272 -4.07 -16.76 17.47
CA TYR A 272 -4.10 -17.06 18.90
C TYR A 272 -3.18 -16.10 19.64
N GLU A 273 -3.62 -15.58 20.77
CA GLU A 273 -2.82 -14.84 21.74
C GLU A 273 -3.06 -15.40 23.13
N GLY A 274 -1.99 -15.75 23.84
CA GLY A 274 -2.02 -16.23 25.21
C GLY A 274 -1.15 -15.41 26.12
N GLN A 275 -1.64 -15.14 27.33
CA GLN A 275 -0.91 -14.49 28.40
C GLN A 275 -0.49 -15.55 29.41
N PHE A 276 0.82 -15.59 29.72
CA PHE A 276 1.43 -16.55 30.63
C PHE A 276 2.31 -15.82 31.64
N ASP A 277 2.70 -16.49 32.74
CA ASP A 277 3.57 -15.90 33.77
C ASP A 277 4.93 -15.45 33.19
N TRP A 278 5.41 -16.09 32.14
CA TRP A 278 6.66 -15.75 31.46
C TRP A 278 6.52 -14.62 30.42
N GLY A 279 5.29 -14.27 30.03
CA GLY A 279 5.02 -13.25 29.01
C GLY A 279 3.87 -13.59 28.07
N LYS A 280 3.97 -13.18 26.82
CA LYS A 280 2.94 -13.32 25.78
C LYS A 280 3.38 -14.31 24.70
N LEU A 281 2.44 -15.13 24.21
CA LEU A 281 2.61 -15.94 23.00
C LEU A 281 1.59 -15.51 21.94
N GLU A 282 2.03 -15.32 20.72
CA GLU A 282 1.17 -15.16 19.53
C GLU A 282 1.47 -16.27 18.53
N ALA A 283 0.42 -16.93 18.04
CA ALA A 283 0.51 -17.87 16.93
C ALA A 283 -0.50 -17.46 15.85
N ARG A 284 -0.10 -17.56 14.59
CA ARG A 284 -0.93 -17.17 13.45
C ARG A 284 -0.75 -18.13 12.30
N ALA A 285 -1.87 -18.42 11.61
CA ALA A 285 -1.88 -19.09 10.32
C ALA A 285 -2.79 -18.30 9.38
N TYR A 286 -2.36 -18.09 8.14
CA TYR A 286 -3.16 -17.37 7.15
C TYR A 286 -3.02 -17.94 5.76
N TYR A 287 -4.06 -17.72 4.95
CA TYR A 287 -4.11 -18.06 3.54
C TYR A 287 -4.83 -16.98 2.77
N GLN A 288 -4.32 -16.66 1.58
CA GLN A 288 -4.99 -15.82 0.57
C GLN A 288 -4.92 -16.51 -0.78
N HIS A 289 -5.99 -16.43 -1.54
CA HIS A 289 -6.05 -16.79 -2.95
C HIS A 289 -6.63 -15.63 -3.74
N THR A 290 -5.96 -15.25 -4.82
CA THR A 290 -6.36 -14.15 -5.71
C THR A 290 -6.35 -14.62 -7.14
N GLU A 291 -7.49 -14.48 -7.82
CA GLU A 291 -7.63 -14.59 -9.27
C GLU A 291 -7.77 -13.19 -9.84
N HIS A 292 -6.92 -12.84 -10.80
CA HIS A 292 -6.86 -11.51 -11.36
C HIS A 292 -6.77 -11.55 -12.88
N GLU A 293 -7.52 -10.67 -13.56
CA GLU A 293 -7.48 -10.49 -15.00
C GLU A 293 -7.20 -9.02 -15.35
N MET A 294 -6.19 -8.81 -16.21
CA MET A 294 -5.95 -7.56 -16.91
C MET A 294 -6.46 -7.64 -18.33
N ASN A 295 -7.01 -6.54 -18.83
CA ASN A 295 -7.47 -6.38 -20.21
C ASN A 295 -7.61 -4.88 -20.51
N PHE A 296 -8.40 -4.50 -21.49
CA PHE A 296 -8.66 -3.11 -21.85
C PHE A 296 -10.07 -2.68 -21.45
N LEU A 297 -10.20 -1.60 -20.68
CA LEU A 297 -11.44 -0.82 -20.61
C LEU A 297 -11.64 -0.05 -21.92
N ALA A 298 -12.80 0.60 -22.06
CA ALA A 298 -13.26 1.15 -23.31
C ALA A 298 -12.27 2.08 -24.03
N THR A 299 -11.54 2.92 -23.27
CA THR A 299 -10.63 3.94 -23.79
C THR A 299 -9.28 3.39 -24.29
N LYS A 300 -8.89 2.21 -23.82
CA LYS A 300 -7.66 1.52 -24.21
C LYS A 300 -7.86 0.45 -25.26
N ARG A 301 -9.11 0.12 -25.60
CA ARG A 301 -9.40 -0.86 -26.66
C ARG A 301 -8.88 -0.37 -28.00
N TYR A 302 -8.33 -1.30 -28.76
CA TYR A 302 -7.81 -1.04 -30.09
C TYR A 302 -8.98 -0.95 -31.10
N ASN A 303 -9.14 0.18 -31.78
CA ASN A 303 -10.21 0.45 -32.74
C ASN A 303 -9.66 0.75 -34.17
N GLY A 304 -8.59 0.06 -34.58
CA GLY A 304 -8.02 0.19 -35.92
C GLY A 304 -8.64 -0.78 -36.95
N PRO A 305 -8.40 -0.58 -38.25
CA PRO A 305 -8.83 -1.52 -39.29
C PRO A 305 -8.31 -2.93 -39.00
N GLY A 306 -9.21 -3.93 -38.88
CA GLY A 306 -8.90 -5.31 -38.58
C GLY A 306 -8.67 -5.62 -37.09
N MET A 307 -8.87 -4.65 -36.20
CA MET A 307 -8.65 -4.79 -34.76
C MET A 307 -9.84 -4.31 -33.91
N GLN A 308 -11.05 -4.37 -34.43
CA GLN A 308 -12.25 -3.89 -33.70
C GLN A 308 -12.54 -4.80 -32.50
N ASN A 309 -12.72 -4.19 -31.32
CA ASN A 309 -13.02 -4.83 -30.02
C ASN A 309 -11.98 -5.89 -29.60
N SER A 310 -10.71 -5.59 -29.78
CA SER A 310 -9.63 -6.52 -29.44
C SER A 310 -9.43 -6.62 -27.92
N ASP A 311 -9.57 -7.84 -27.42
CA ASP A 311 -9.18 -8.22 -26.07
C ASP A 311 -7.77 -8.80 -26.06
N MET A 312 -7.02 -8.53 -25.00
CA MET A 312 -5.71 -9.09 -24.73
C MET A 312 -5.66 -9.51 -23.26
N PRO A 313 -6.36 -10.60 -22.90
CA PRO A 313 -6.45 -11.01 -21.51
C PRO A 313 -5.09 -11.47 -20.99
N MET A 314 -4.78 -11.05 -19.76
CA MET A 314 -3.63 -11.50 -18.99
C MET A 314 -4.17 -11.95 -17.63
N ASN A 315 -4.02 -13.23 -17.34
CA ASN A 315 -4.55 -13.85 -16.15
C ASN A 315 -3.44 -14.16 -15.17
N THR A 316 -3.70 -13.94 -13.89
CA THR A 316 -2.83 -14.40 -12.81
C THR A 316 -3.61 -15.13 -11.73
N ASP A 317 -3.02 -16.19 -11.18
CA ASP A 317 -3.48 -16.92 -10.00
C ASP A 317 -2.38 -16.83 -8.93
N GLY A 318 -2.65 -16.13 -7.84
CA GLY A 318 -1.70 -15.89 -6.76
C GLY A 318 -2.19 -16.48 -5.44
N LYS A 319 -1.31 -17.18 -4.71
CA LYS A 319 -1.62 -17.79 -3.41
C LYS A 319 -0.56 -17.43 -2.39
N ASN A 320 -0.98 -16.85 -1.27
CA ASN A 320 -0.13 -16.59 -0.11
C ASN A 320 -0.53 -17.54 1.03
N LEU A 321 0.46 -18.18 1.64
CA LEU A 321 0.30 -19.03 2.83
C LEU A 321 1.33 -18.60 3.87
N GLY A 322 0.93 -18.38 5.12
CA GLY A 322 1.91 -18.04 6.14
C GLY A 322 1.60 -18.57 7.52
N PHE A 323 2.68 -18.70 8.29
CA PHE A 323 2.66 -19.10 9.69
C PHE A 323 3.59 -18.18 10.48
N VAL A 324 3.13 -17.74 11.65
CA VAL A 324 3.89 -16.88 12.55
C VAL A 324 3.78 -17.41 13.96
N LEU A 325 4.92 -17.51 14.65
CA LEU A 325 4.98 -17.80 16.07
C LEU A 325 5.89 -16.77 16.73
N LYS A 326 5.36 -16.01 17.69
CA LYS A 326 6.10 -14.97 18.42
C LYS A 326 5.91 -15.12 19.91
N GLY A 327 6.98 -14.94 20.66
CA GLY A 327 6.97 -14.90 22.12
C GLY A 327 7.62 -13.63 22.65
N ASP A 328 6.93 -12.93 23.54
CA ASP A 328 7.48 -11.81 24.32
C ASP A 328 7.78 -12.33 25.71
N VAL A 329 9.06 -12.55 26.02
CA VAL A 329 9.52 -13.12 27.28
C VAL A 329 10.01 -12.02 28.21
N MET A 330 9.38 -11.85 29.34
CA MET A 330 9.82 -10.92 30.39
C MET A 330 10.98 -11.53 31.17
N LEU A 331 12.22 -11.18 30.82
CA LEU A 331 13.42 -11.67 31.53
C LEU A 331 13.58 -11.00 32.88
N SER A 332 13.16 -9.75 33.01
CA SER A 332 13.14 -8.96 34.24
C SER A 332 12.16 -7.77 34.09
N GLU A 333 12.02 -6.95 35.11
CA GLU A 333 11.29 -5.67 35.02
C GLU A 333 11.91 -4.70 33.98
N ARG A 334 13.22 -4.86 33.75
CA ARG A 334 14.01 -4.05 32.83
C ARG A 334 14.04 -4.63 31.41
N ASP A 335 14.15 -5.95 31.28
CA ASP A 335 14.52 -6.62 30.05
C ASP A 335 13.37 -7.45 29.48
N THR A 336 13.04 -7.23 28.22
CA THR A 336 12.11 -8.05 27.45
C THR A 336 12.84 -8.64 26.25
N LEU A 337 12.73 -9.94 26.07
CA LEU A 337 13.25 -10.65 24.90
C LEU A 337 12.06 -11.07 24.01
N ARG A 338 12.03 -10.59 22.77
CA ARG A 338 11.08 -11.04 21.75
C ARG A 338 11.78 -12.02 20.83
N VAL A 339 11.17 -13.18 20.63
CA VAL A 339 11.68 -14.21 19.72
C VAL A 339 10.54 -14.65 18.80
N GLY A 340 10.89 -15.08 17.59
CA GLY A 340 9.87 -15.59 16.71
C GLY A 340 10.41 -16.34 15.52
N ALA A 341 9.50 -17.13 14.92
CA ALA A 341 9.68 -17.84 13.68
C ALA A 341 8.53 -17.49 12.74
N GLU A 342 8.85 -17.28 11.49
CA GLU A 342 7.87 -16.93 10.45
C GLU A 342 8.13 -17.77 9.19
N PHE A 343 7.07 -18.18 8.53
CA PHE A 343 7.10 -18.76 7.20
C PHE A 343 6.09 -18.05 6.32
N HIS A 344 6.49 -17.72 5.10
CA HIS A 344 5.62 -17.20 4.06
C HIS A 344 5.94 -17.89 2.72
N GLY A 345 4.94 -18.51 2.13
CA GLY A 345 5.02 -19.12 0.80
C GLY A 345 4.11 -18.40 -0.17
N PHE A 346 4.66 -17.97 -1.30
CA PHE A 346 3.91 -17.39 -2.42
C PHE A 346 3.98 -18.31 -3.63
N ARG A 347 2.85 -18.49 -4.28
CA ARG A 347 2.71 -19.25 -5.53
C ARG A 347 2.06 -18.35 -6.56
N LEU A 348 2.53 -18.41 -7.82
CA LEU A 348 2.08 -17.55 -8.90
C LEU A 348 2.09 -18.26 -10.23
N ASP A 349 0.95 -18.24 -10.89
CA ASP A 349 0.85 -18.49 -12.32
C ASP A 349 0.45 -17.20 -13.04
N ASP A 350 1.15 -16.87 -14.13
CA ASP A 350 0.87 -15.72 -14.99
C ASP A 350 0.89 -16.18 -16.45
N TRP A 351 -0.29 -16.19 -17.08
CA TRP A 351 -0.46 -16.65 -18.45
C TRP A 351 -1.39 -15.75 -19.24
N TRP A 352 -1.09 -15.63 -20.54
CA TRP A 352 -1.83 -14.77 -21.45
C TRP A 352 -2.44 -15.63 -22.57
N PRO A 353 -3.77 -15.82 -22.57
CA PRO A 353 -4.47 -16.51 -23.65
C PRO A 353 -4.23 -15.82 -25.01
N PRO A 354 -4.38 -16.54 -26.15
CA PRO A 354 -4.28 -15.91 -27.44
C PRO A 354 -5.34 -14.83 -27.61
N THR A 355 -4.95 -13.73 -28.27
CA THR A 355 -5.88 -12.63 -28.52
C THR A 355 -7.00 -13.06 -29.49
N SER A 356 -8.18 -12.43 -29.34
CA SER A 356 -9.28 -12.52 -30.30
C SER A 356 -9.07 -11.67 -31.56
N MET A 357 -7.98 -10.90 -31.64
CA MET A 357 -7.63 -10.07 -32.79
C MET A 357 -7.34 -10.90 -34.04
N THR A 358 -7.51 -10.28 -35.22
CA THR A 358 -7.20 -10.89 -36.52
C THR A 358 -5.98 -10.22 -37.17
N GLY A 359 -5.48 -10.81 -38.27
CA GLY A 359 -4.39 -10.23 -39.02
C GLY A 359 -3.05 -10.27 -38.29
N MET A 360 -2.28 -9.18 -38.35
CA MET A 360 -0.92 -9.11 -37.81
C MET A 360 -0.91 -9.30 -36.27
N ALA A 361 -1.91 -8.78 -35.57
CA ALA A 361 -2.02 -8.92 -34.12
C ALA A 361 -2.19 -10.38 -33.69
N ALA A 362 -3.02 -11.16 -34.41
CA ALA A 362 -3.16 -12.61 -34.18
C ALA A 362 -1.85 -13.36 -34.44
N MET A 363 -1.03 -12.90 -35.37
CA MET A 363 0.30 -13.51 -35.64
C MET A 363 1.32 -13.19 -34.56
N MET A 364 1.14 -12.05 -33.88
CA MET A 364 2.02 -11.63 -32.77
C MET A 364 1.57 -12.19 -31.41
N MET A 365 0.25 -12.38 -31.18
CA MET A 365 -0.33 -12.77 -29.90
C MET A 365 -1.20 -14.02 -30.02
N GLY A 366 -0.71 -15.01 -30.75
CA GLY A 366 -1.35 -16.31 -30.99
C GLY A 366 -0.43 -17.27 -31.75
N PRO A 367 -0.86 -18.49 -32.02
CA PRO A 367 -2.16 -19.09 -31.70
C PRO A 367 -2.23 -19.74 -30.28
N GLY A 368 -1.09 -19.87 -29.58
CA GLY A 368 -1.00 -20.52 -28.28
C GLY A 368 -1.11 -19.52 -27.13
N THR A 369 -1.00 -20.03 -25.94
CA THR A 369 -0.93 -19.22 -24.69
C THR A 369 0.51 -18.80 -24.41
N PHE A 370 0.73 -17.54 -24.09
CA PHE A 370 2.01 -17.04 -23.58
C PHE A 370 2.10 -17.37 -22.08
N GLN A 371 3.17 -18.04 -21.67
CA GLN A 371 3.43 -18.37 -20.29
C GLN A 371 4.53 -17.44 -19.77
N ASN A 372 4.13 -16.44 -18.98
CA ASN A 372 5.04 -15.45 -18.43
C ASN A 372 5.76 -15.98 -17.18
N ILE A 373 4.98 -16.46 -16.18
CA ILE A 373 5.47 -17.20 -15.03
C ILE A 373 4.62 -18.47 -14.91
N ASN A 374 5.26 -19.61 -14.70
CA ASN A 374 4.61 -20.91 -14.62
C ASN A 374 5.04 -21.60 -13.32
N ASP A 375 4.07 -21.94 -12.44
CA ASP A 375 4.36 -22.53 -11.12
C ASP A 375 5.48 -21.77 -10.37
N GLY A 376 5.40 -20.43 -10.40
CA GLY A 376 6.33 -19.55 -9.70
C GLY A 376 6.24 -19.72 -8.20
N LYS A 377 7.39 -19.87 -7.53
CA LYS A 377 7.49 -20.16 -6.10
C LYS A 377 8.43 -19.18 -5.44
N ARG A 378 8.00 -18.64 -4.30
CA ARG A 378 8.85 -17.84 -3.41
C ARG A 378 8.53 -18.21 -1.97
N ASP A 379 9.40 -19.01 -1.37
CA ASP A 379 9.28 -19.47 0.02
C ASP A 379 10.29 -18.73 0.89
N ARG A 380 9.83 -18.21 2.02
CA ARG A 380 10.63 -17.46 2.98
C ARG A 380 10.44 -18.03 4.37
N ALA A 381 11.52 -18.41 5.03
CA ALA A 381 11.54 -18.84 6.42
C ALA A 381 12.46 -17.92 7.22
N GLY A 382 11.95 -17.32 8.29
CA GLY A 382 12.67 -16.35 9.12
C GLY A 382 12.67 -16.71 10.59
N LEU A 383 13.79 -16.43 11.26
CA LEU A 383 13.94 -16.49 12.72
C LEU A 383 14.45 -15.15 13.21
N PHE A 384 13.92 -14.65 14.31
CA PHE A 384 14.42 -13.41 14.91
C PHE A 384 14.50 -13.48 16.43
N ALA A 385 15.39 -12.63 16.95
CA ALA A 385 15.47 -12.29 18.37
C ALA A 385 15.67 -10.79 18.52
N GLU A 386 14.97 -10.19 19.48
CA GLU A 386 14.99 -8.75 19.73
C GLU A 386 14.98 -8.52 21.24
N TRP A 387 15.96 -7.81 21.73
CA TRP A 387 16.12 -7.47 23.15
C TRP A 387 15.85 -6.00 23.38
N GLU A 388 14.84 -5.70 24.19
CA GLU A 388 14.56 -4.38 24.72
C GLU A 388 15.05 -4.28 26.15
N ALA A 389 15.84 -3.24 26.46
CA ALA A 389 16.34 -2.95 27.79
C ALA A 389 15.99 -1.52 28.22
N ARG A 390 15.46 -1.38 29.44
CA ARG A 390 15.25 -0.10 30.12
C ARG A 390 16.31 0.11 31.17
N TRP A 391 17.41 0.77 30.80
CA TRP A 391 18.58 0.93 31.67
C TRP A 391 18.29 1.75 32.94
N ASN A 392 17.44 2.77 32.78
CA ASN A 392 16.92 3.62 33.86
C ASN A 392 15.66 4.38 33.36
N SER A 393 15.20 5.38 34.11
CA SER A 393 14.02 6.20 33.71
C SER A 393 14.23 7.01 32.43
N GLN A 394 15.47 7.25 32.03
CA GLN A 394 15.80 8.11 30.88
C GLN A 394 16.32 7.33 29.66
N TRP A 395 16.96 6.17 29.85
CA TRP A 395 17.63 5.44 28.78
C TRP A 395 16.98 4.11 28.52
N SER A 396 16.68 3.84 27.25
CA SER A 396 16.26 2.53 26.77
C SER A 396 16.96 2.18 25.46
N SER A 397 17.13 0.91 25.18
CA SER A 397 17.69 0.41 23.93
C SER A 397 16.90 -0.77 23.39
N LEU A 398 16.97 -0.96 22.08
CA LEU A 398 16.43 -2.11 21.38
C LEU A 398 17.52 -2.62 20.43
N LEU A 399 17.86 -3.92 20.56
CA LEU A 399 18.80 -4.61 19.69
C LEU A 399 18.11 -5.82 19.10
N GLY A 400 18.14 -5.97 17.78
CA GLY A 400 17.48 -7.07 17.08
C GLY A 400 18.36 -7.68 16.01
N ALA A 401 18.22 -9.00 15.85
CA ALA A 401 18.81 -9.75 14.74
C ALA A 401 17.74 -10.68 14.14
N ARG A 402 17.74 -10.80 12.83
CA ARG A 402 16.87 -11.69 12.06
C ARG A 402 17.66 -12.38 10.97
N TYR A 403 17.43 -13.65 10.80
CA TYR A 403 17.91 -14.43 9.68
C TYR A 403 16.73 -14.89 8.84
N GLU A 404 16.86 -14.79 7.52
CA GLU A 404 15.87 -15.27 6.56
C GLU A 404 16.52 -16.12 5.49
N HIS A 405 15.87 -17.24 5.20
CA HIS A 405 16.17 -18.11 4.08
C HIS A 405 15.05 -17.97 3.05
N VAL A 406 15.40 -17.50 1.84
CA VAL A 406 14.45 -17.30 0.73
C VAL A 406 14.83 -18.26 -0.38
N ARG A 407 13.86 -19.07 -0.83
CA ARG A 407 14.01 -19.98 -1.98
C ARG A 407 13.01 -19.57 -3.04
N MET A 408 13.48 -19.44 -4.26
CA MET A 408 12.66 -19.07 -5.43
C MET A 408 12.90 -20.05 -6.56
N ASP A 409 11.83 -20.32 -7.31
CA ASP A 409 11.88 -21.20 -8.51
C ASP A 409 10.70 -20.87 -9.43
N THR A 410 10.79 -21.30 -10.69
CA THR A 410 9.69 -21.24 -11.66
C THR A 410 9.79 -22.39 -12.66
N GLY A 411 8.67 -22.81 -13.21
CA GLY A 411 8.59 -23.81 -14.27
C GLY A 411 9.06 -23.30 -15.64
N THR A 412 8.79 -24.08 -16.66
CA THR A 412 9.13 -23.72 -18.04
C THR A 412 8.16 -22.70 -18.60
N VAL A 413 8.65 -21.83 -19.46
CA VAL A 413 7.91 -20.74 -20.11
C VAL A 413 7.76 -20.98 -21.62
N GLN A 414 6.82 -20.27 -22.25
CA GLN A 414 6.65 -20.34 -23.70
C GLN A 414 6.05 -19.06 -24.28
N PRO A 415 6.43 -18.66 -25.51
CA PRO A 415 5.79 -17.58 -26.24
C PRO A 415 4.45 -18.04 -26.86
N TYR A 416 3.66 -17.09 -27.38
CA TYR A 416 2.42 -17.41 -28.10
C TYR A 416 2.58 -18.35 -29.28
N SER A 417 3.74 -18.35 -29.95
CA SER A 417 4.00 -19.24 -31.09
C SER A 417 5.45 -19.73 -31.07
N LEU A 418 5.61 -21.03 -31.29
CA LEU A 418 6.92 -21.68 -31.43
C LEU A 418 7.47 -21.66 -32.86
N THR A 419 6.69 -21.16 -33.84
CA THR A 419 7.02 -21.20 -35.25
C THR A 419 6.93 -19.86 -35.98
N SER A 420 6.27 -18.84 -35.38
CA SER A 420 6.12 -17.52 -36.00
C SER A 420 7.46 -16.79 -36.09
N MET A 421 7.80 -16.31 -37.28
CA MET A 421 9.00 -15.50 -37.50
C MET A 421 8.94 -14.16 -36.73
N MET A 422 7.75 -13.66 -36.41
CA MET A 422 7.56 -12.42 -35.66
C MET A 422 7.91 -12.57 -34.18
N GLN A 423 8.00 -13.81 -33.67
CA GLN A 423 8.28 -14.10 -32.26
C GLN A 423 9.64 -14.79 -32.04
N MET A 424 10.55 -14.71 -33.03
CA MET A 424 11.85 -15.42 -32.99
C MET A 424 12.68 -15.03 -31.76
N ALA A 425 12.63 -13.77 -31.32
CA ALA A 425 13.34 -13.32 -30.13
C ALA A 425 12.81 -14.01 -28.88
N ASP A 426 11.48 -14.03 -28.70
CA ASP A 426 10.83 -14.69 -27.55
C ASP A 426 11.03 -16.23 -27.60
N GLN A 427 10.97 -16.85 -28.77
CA GLN A 427 11.28 -18.29 -28.93
C GLN A 427 12.72 -18.62 -28.51
N ARG A 428 13.67 -17.74 -28.88
CA ARG A 428 15.09 -17.92 -28.51
C ARG A 428 15.23 -17.74 -26.99
N ALA A 429 14.63 -16.67 -26.42
CA ALA A 429 14.70 -16.39 -25.01
C ALA A 429 14.08 -17.51 -24.18
N ALA A 430 12.90 -18.04 -24.58
CA ALA A 430 12.26 -19.16 -23.88
C ALA A 430 13.15 -20.41 -23.87
N ARG A 431 13.85 -20.72 -24.99
CA ARG A 431 14.77 -21.87 -25.03
C ARG A 431 15.95 -21.68 -24.08
N ILE A 432 16.53 -20.47 -24.00
CA ILE A 432 17.64 -20.17 -23.10
C ILE A 432 17.14 -20.29 -21.66
N PHE A 433 16.06 -19.59 -21.30
CA PHE A 433 15.45 -19.58 -19.97
C PHE A 433 15.09 -21.00 -19.47
N ASN A 434 14.50 -21.81 -20.34
CA ASN A 434 14.10 -23.18 -19.98
C ASN A 434 15.31 -24.15 -19.85
N ALA A 435 16.47 -23.80 -20.38
CA ALA A 435 17.69 -24.59 -20.25
C ALA A 435 18.52 -24.22 -19.00
N GLU A 436 18.26 -23.08 -18.40
CA GLU A 436 18.95 -22.62 -17.19
C GLU A 436 18.38 -23.26 -15.92
N ASP A 437 19.23 -23.38 -14.90
CA ASP A 437 18.78 -23.62 -13.55
C ASP A 437 18.11 -22.36 -13.02
N ARG A 438 16.82 -22.46 -12.68
CA ARG A 438 16.00 -21.32 -12.22
C ARG A 438 15.86 -21.25 -10.71
N GLU A 439 16.28 -22.30 -10.00
CA GLU A 439 16.27 -22.25 -8.54
C GLU A 439 17.29 -21.24 -8.02
N ARG A 440 16.86 -20.35 -7.16
CA ARG A 440 17.71 -19.37 -6.48
C ARG A 440 17.44 -19.37 -4.98
N THR A 441 18.50 -19.27 -4.21
CA THR A 441 18.44 -19.27 -2.75
C THR A 441 19.22 -18.06 -2.22
N ASP A 442 18.56 -17.26 -1.37
CA ASP A 442 19.15 -16.11 -0.70
C ASP A 442 19.18 -16.36 0.81
N ASN A 443 20.26 -15.94 1.46
CA ASN A 443 20.42 -16.00 2.92
C ASN A 443 20.62 -14.57 3.43
N ASN A 444 19.62 -14.06 4.09
CA ASN A 444 19.50 -12.66 4.48
C ASN A 444 19.70 -12.51 6.01
N VAL A 445 20.36 -11.44 6.41
CA VAL A 445 20.54 -11.10 7.83
C VAL A 445 20.13 -9.66 8.03
N ASP A 446 19.14 -9.42 8.89
CA ASP A 446 18.75 -8.08 9.32
C ASP A 446 19.26 -7.79 10.72
N LEU A 447 19.72 -6.56 10.95
CA LEU A 447 20.15 -6.07 12.25
C LEU A 447 19.46 -4.72 12.53
N THR A 448 19.02 -4.52 13.76
CA THR A 448 18.48 -3.24 14.22
C THR A 448 19.06 -2.88 15.56
N ALA A 449 19.51 -1.64 15.70
CA ALA A 449 19.95 -1.06 16.97
C ALA A 449 19.33 0.31 17.14
N LEU A 450 18.61 0.53 18.24
CA LEU A 450 18.00 1.80 18.63
C LEU A 450 18.45 2.15 20.04
N LEU A 451 18.79 3.40 20.25
CA LEU A 451 19.05 3.98 21.57
C LEU A 451 18.16 5.20 21.74
N ARG A 452 17.38 5.22 22.84
CA ARG A 452 16.46 6.30 23.17
C ARG A 452 16.86 6.95 24.49
N PHE A 453 16.86 8.26 24.49
CA PHE A 453 17.10 9.12 25.65
C PHE A 453 15.90 10.04 25.88
N THR A 454 15.29 9.95 27.06
CA THR A 454 14.13 10.75 27.48
C THR A 454 14.54 11.49 28.77
N PRO A 455 15.22 12.65 28.65
CA PRO A 455 15.75 13.37 29.81
C PRO A 455 14.69 13.87 30.76
N ASP A 456 13.50 14.17 30.23
CA ASP A 456 12.35 14.71 30.93
C ASP A 456 11.03 14.28 30.27
N ALA A 457 9.90 14.71 30.79
CA ALA A 457 8.56 14.38 30.28
C ALA A 457 8.24 15.04 28.93
N ASN A 458 9.05 15.99 28.47
CA ASN A 458 8.74 16.82 27.30
C ASN A 458 9.70 16.62 26.13
N SER A 459 10.73 15.81 26.30
CA SER A 459 11.75 15.60 25.26
C SER A 459 12.07 14.12 25.07
N THR A 460 12.25 13.70 23.84
CA THR A 460 12.72 12.37 23.47
C THR A 460 13.72 12.50 22.33
N TYR A 461 14.90 11.91 22.50
CA TYR A 461 15.94 11.80 21.48
C TYR A 461 16.16 10.33 21.18
N GLU A 462 16.24 9.99 19.89
CA GLU A 462 16.44 8.61 19.46
C GLU A 462 17.45 8.59 18.33
N GLY A 463 18.37 7.64 18.37
CA GLY A 463 19.31 7.38 17.29
C GLY A 463 19.33 5.89 16.99
N GLY A 464 19.49 5.54 15.73
CA GLY A 464 19.49 4.13 15.34
C GLY A 464 20.25 3.83 14.06
N TYR A 465 20.54 2.54 13.95
CA TYR A 465 21.10 1.91 12.76
C TYR A 465 20.29 0.66 12.42
N ALA A 466 20.02 0.46 11.15
CA ALA A 466 19.44 -0.77 10.63
C ALA A 466 20.24 -1.26 9.42
N ARG A 467 20.57 -2.57 9.42
CA ARG A 467 20.88 -3.33 8.22
C ARG A 467 19.66 -4.13 7.86
N LYS A 468 19.10 -3.92 6.69
CA LYS A 468 17.89 -4.57 6.20
C LYS A 468 18.13 -5.16 4.82
N THR A 469 17.48 -6.27 4.54
CA THR A 469 17.62 -7.01 3.28
C THR A 469 16.28 -7.23 2.61
N ARG A 470 16.28 -7.29 1.26
CA ARG A 470 15.14 -7.71 0.44
C ARG A 470 15.63 -8.58 -0.71
N SER A 471 15.08 -9.77 -0.82
CA SER A 471 15.27 -10.61 -2.01
C SER A 471 14.40 -10.12 -3.17
N PRO A 472 14.80 -10.32 -4.43
CA PRO A 472 13.99 -9.98 -5.60
C PRO A 472 12.59 -10.63 -5.54
N ASN A 473 11.63 -10.03 -6.24
CA ASN A 473 10.34 -10.67 -6.46
C ASN A 473 10.37 -11.60 -7.70
N LEU A 474 9.27 -12.32 -7.96
CA LEU A 474 9.20 -13.27 -9.08
C LEU A 474 9.29 -12.58 -10.43
N TYR A 475 8.73 -11.38 -10.58
CA TYR A 475 8.78 -10.65 -11.85
C TYR A 475 10.16 -10.03 -12.12
N GLU A 476 10.85 -9.52 -11.11
CA GLU A 476 12.21 -9.00 -11.24
C GLU A 476 13.18 -10.08 -11.71
N ARG A 477 13.02 -11.33 -11.23
CA ARG A 477 13.89 -12.44 -11.62
C ARG A 477 13.46 -13.16 -12.89
N TYR A 478 12.16 -13.44 -13.06
CA TYR A 478 11.71 -14.49 -13.99
C TYR A 478 10.93 -14.00 -15.21
N THR A 479 10.70 -12.70 -15.39
CA THR A 479 10.23 -12.21 -16.68
C THR A 479 11.33 -12.35 -17.72
N TRP A 480 11.04 -13.00 -18.84
CA TRP A 480 12.06 -13.57 -19.72
C TRP A 480 12.02 -13.07 -21.17
N ALA A 481 10.88 -12.60 -21.66
CA ALA A 481 10.68 -12.33 -23.08
C ALA A 481 11.12 -10.90 -23.46
N PRO A 482 12.02 -10.74 -24.45
CA PRO A 482 12.49 -9.45 -24.91
C PRO A 482 11.62 -8.85 -26.02
N GLY A 483 10.50 -9.47 -26.39
CA GLY A 483 9.55 -8.93 -27.35
C GLY A 483 8.90 -7.65 -26.81
N ALA A 484 8.71 -6.63 -27.67
CA ALA A 484 8.20 -5.33 -27.30
C ALA A 484 6.85 -5.41 -26.56
N MET A 485 5.97 -6.30 -27.01
CA MET A 485 4.66 -6.51 -26.39
C MET A 485 4.84 -7.11 -24.99
N ALA A 486 5.58 -8.19 -24.84
CA ALA A 486 5.78 -8.87 -23.56
C ALA A 486 6.45 -7.96 -22.53
N MET A 487 7.53 -7.26 -22.89
CA MET A 487 8.18 -6.31 -21.99
C MET A 487 7.23 -5.19 -21.53
N SER A 488 6.39 -4.69 -22.44
CA SER A 488 5.45 -3.58 -22.13
C SER A 488 4.32 -3.99 -21.19
N MET A 489 4.10 -5.29 -20.97
CA MET A 489 3.08 -5.83 -20.08
C MET A 489 3.62 -6.15 -18.67
N ASN A 490 4.93 -6.10 -18.47
CA ASN A 490 5.58 -6.30 -17.19
C ASN A 490 6.14 -4.96 -16.70
N GLY A 491 5.45 -4.30 -15.75
CA GLY A 491 5.95 -3.04 -15.22
C GLY A 491 4.93 -2.31 -14.34
N TRP A 492 5.25 -2.20 -13.07
CA TRP A 492 4.42 -1.55 -12.05
C TRP A 492 4.85 -0.11 -11.75
N PHE A 493 5.80 0.43 -12.52
CA PHE A 493 6.38 1.74 -12.25
C PHE A 493 5.53 2.92 -12.76
N GLY A 494 4.52 2.65 -13.59
CA GLY A 494 3.66 3.69 -14.14
C GLY A 494 4.35 4.59 -15.18
N ASP A 495 5.53 4.23 -15.68
CA ASP A 495 6.31 5.03 -16.62
C ASP A 495 6.06 4.68 -18.10
N GLY A 496 5.26 3.64 -18.35
CA GLY A 496 4.95 3.16 -19.70
C GLY A 496 6.07 2.41 -20.41
N ASN A 497 7.22 2.22 -19.77
CA ASN A 497 8.37 1.47 -20.29
C ASN A 497 8.10 -0.03 -20.31
N GLY A 498 8.98 -0.79 -20.97
CA GLY A 498 8.94 -2.24 -20.98
C GLY A 498 10.07 -2.84 -20.15
N TYR A 499 9.80 -3.97 -19.48
CA TYR A 499 10.74 -4.58 -18.54
C TYR A 499 10.98 -6.05 -18.84
N VAL A 500 12.22 -6.51 -18.61
CA VAL A 500 12.62 -7.91 -18.61
C VAL A 500 13.47 -8.19 -17.38
N GLY A 501 13.33 -9.39 -16.82
CA GLY A 501 14.01 -9.84 -15.61
C GLY A 501 15.48 -10.15 -15.79
N ASP A 502 16.10 -10.42 -14.65
CA ASP A 502 17.42 -11.02 -14.57
C ASP A 502 17.43 -12.09 -13.47
N ILE A 503 17.63 -13.33 -13.87
CA ILE A 503 17.57 -14.49 -12.97
C ILE A 503 18.67 -14.47 -11.90
N ASP A 504 19.78 -13.76 -12.17
CA ASP A 504 20.96 -13.67 -11.30
C ASP A 504 20.95 -12.46 -10.35
N LEU A 505 19.83 -11.74 -10.25
CA LEU A 505 19.69 -10.66 -9.30
C LEU A 505 20.00 -11.11 -7.86
N LYS A 506 20.76 -10.28 -7.17
CA LYS A 506 21.13 -10.46 -5.77
C LYS A 506 20.15 -9.69 -4.86
N PRO A 507 20.01 -10.09 -3.59
CA PRO A 507 19.25 -9.30 -2.60
C PRO A 507 19.81 -7.89 -2.44
N GLU A 508 18.90 -6.93 -2.28
CA GLU A 508 19.22 -5.58 -1.84
C GLU A 508 19.62 -5.60 -0.36
N VAL A 509 20.63 -4.81 -0.01
CA VAL A 509 21.10 -4.65 1.39
C VAL A 509 21.16 -3.17 1.73
N ALA A 510 20.24 -2.70 2.55
CA ALA A 510 20.18 -1.32 3.00
C ALA A 510 20.85 -1.12 4.35
N HIS A 511 21.68 -0.09 4.45
CA HIS A 511 22.31 0.39 5.67
C HIS A 511 21.77 1.78 5.97
N THR A 512 20.88 1.87 6.97
CA THR A 512 20.19 3.12 7.32
C THR A 512 20.65 3.62 8.68
N VAL A 513 20.99 4.91 8.75
CA VAL A 513 21.18 5.66 9.98
C VAL A 513 20.13 6.75 10.05
N SER A 514 19.47 6.91 11.19
CA SER A 514 18.61 8.05 11.45
C SER A 514 18.68 8.50 12.90
N ALA A 515 18.36 9.78 13.11
CA ALA A 515 18.23 10.35 14.43
C ALA A 515 16.93 11.16 14.49
N THR A 516 16.21 11.07 15.60
CA THR A 516 14.98 11.81 15.84
C THR A 516 15.11 12.65 17.09
N ALA A 517 14.81 13.93 16.98
CA ALA A 517 14.57 14.80 18.12
C ALA A 517 13.08 15.14 18.18
N SER A 518 12.44 14.84 19.27
CA SER A 518 11.00 15.08 19.48
C SER A 518 10.76 15.84 20.77
N TRP A 519 10.00 16.93 20.67
CA TRP A 519 9.53 17.73 21.80
C TRP A 519 8.01 17.64 21.84
N HIS A 520 7.42 17.54 23.04
CA HIS A 520 6.00 17.28 23.21
C HIS A 520 5.52 17.66 24.62
N ASP A 521 4.22 17.80 24.81
CA ASP A 521 3.65 17.84 26.16
C ASP A 521 3.82 16.47 26.85
N ALA A 522 3.77 16.47 28.19
CA ALA A 522 4.04 15.26 28.97
C ALA A 522 3.14 14.06 28.60
N ALA A 523 1.91 14.32 28.14
CA ALA A 523 0.97 13.29 27.70
C ALA A 523 1.06 12.97 26.20
N LYS A 524 1.86 13.70 25.42
CA LYS A 524 1.99 13.61 23.95
C LYS A 524 0.67 13.78 23.20
N ARG A 525 -0.25 14.57 23.73
CA ARG A 525 -1.62 14.72 23.20
C ARG A 525 -1.93 16.12 22.69
N GLU A 526 -1.39 17.15 23.33
CA GLU A 526 -1.72 18.53 23.00
C GLU A 526 -0.79 19.10 21.94
N TRP A 527 0.51 18.96 22.13
CA TRP A 527 1.48 19.42 21.14
C TRP A 527 2.66 18.46 20.99
N ASN A 528 3.20 18.43 19.80
CA ASN A 528 4.45 17.75 19.49
C ASN A 528 5.16 18.45 18.32
N PHE A 529 6.46 18.28 18.28
CA PHE A 529 7.30 18.64 17.14
C PHE A 529 8.43 17.62 17.03
N ALA A 530 8.63 17.04 15.84
CA ALA A 530 9.67 16.06 15.61
C ALA A 530 10.47 16.39 14.34
N VAL A 531 11.75 16.12 14.40
CA VAL A 531 12.72 16.28 13.29
C VAL A 531 13.48 14.97 13.15
N THR A 532 13.51 14.40 11.94
CA THR A 532 14.16 13.11 11.67
C THR A 532 15.02 13.19 10.40
N PRO A 533 16.30 13.58 10.46
CA PRO A 533 17.24 13.36 9.37
C PRO A 533 17.60 11.87 9.24
N TYR A 534 17.85 11.43 8.01
CA TYR A 534 18.24 10.06 7.71
C TYR A 534 19.18 9.96 6.51
N LEU A 535 19.94 8.86 6.48
CA LEU A 535 20.84 8.48 5.40
C LEU A 535 20.75 6.96 5.21
N THR A 536 20.55 6.52 3.97
CA THR A 536 20.51 5.10 3.59
C THR A 536 21.47 4.86 2.43
N TYR A 537 22.35 3.86 2.58
CA TYR A 537 23.09 3.25 1.49
C TYR A 537 22.48 1.90 1.18
N VAL A 538 22.29 1.59 -0.10
CA VAL A 538 21.76 0.30 -0.54
C VAL A 538 22.74 -0.32 -1.49
N ASP A 539 23.33 -1.44 -1.06
CA ASP A 539 24.17 -2.29 -1.91
C ASP A 539 23.26 -3.21 -2.72
N ASN A 540 23.59 -3.46 -3.97
CA ASN A 540 22.80 -4.26 -4.92
C ASN A 540 21.35 -3.77 -5.09
N TYR A 541 21.09 -2.48 -5.02
CA TYR A 541 19.76 -1.90 -5.30
C TYR A 541 19.25 -2.38 -6.66
N ILE A 542 18.05 -2.96 -6.71
CA ILE A 542 17.45 -3.45 -7.95
C ILE A 542 16.88 -2.26 -8.73
N ASP A 543 17.66 -1.72 -9.62
CA ASP A 543 17.30 -0.68 -10.58
C ASP A 543 17.22 -1.30 -11.99
N VAL A 544 17.38 -0.52 -13.02
CA VAL A 544 17.33 -0.94 -14.40
C VAL A 544 18.48 -0.35 -15.24
N LEU A 545 18.80 -1.08 -16.28
CA LEU A 545 19.61 -0.61 -17.40
C LEU A 545 18.81 -0.72 -18.70
N ARG A 546 19.19 0.02 -19.75
CA ARG A 546 18.67 -0.22 -21.10
C ARG A 546 19.02 -1.66 -21.48
N CYS A 547 18.00 -2.44 -21.86
CA CYS A 547 18.20 -3.86 -22.12
C CYS A 547 19.25 -4.09 -23.21
N PRO A 548 20.22 -5.03 -23.03
CA PRO A 548 21.33 -5.23 -23.94
C PRO A 548 20.89 -5.83 -25.27
N THR A 549 21.54 -5.43 -26.36
CA THR A 549 21.20 -5.90 -27.74
C THR A 549 21.33 -7.41 -27.91
N SER A 550 22.07 -8.09 -27.05
CA SER A 550 22.23 -9.55 -27.03
C SER A 550 20.91 -10.30 -26.77
N LEU A 551 19.94 -9.67 -26.09
CA LEU A 551 18.61 -10.25 -25.88
C LEU A 551 17.79 -10.28 -27.19
N GLY A 552 18.01 -9.32 -28.09
CA GLY A 552 17.22 -9.19 -29.33
C GLY A 552 15.83 -8.58 -29.06
N GLY A 553 14.89 -8.80 -29.98
CA GLY A 553 13.54 -8.26 -29.85
C GLY A 553 13.49 -6.73 -29.79
N ALA A 554 12.95 -6.17 -28.72
CA ALA A 554 12.91 -4.73 -28.47
C ALA A 554 14.26 -4.14 -28.01
N CYS A 555 15.19 -4.97 -27.59
CA CYS A 555 16.50 -4.57 -27.08
C CYS A 555 17.48 -4.24 -28.23
N THR A 556 17.22 -3.15 -28.93
CA THR A 556 17.97 -2.71 -30.11
C THR A 556 19.06 -1.69 -29.77
N ALA A 557 19.97 -1.44 -30.71
CA ALA A 557 20.96 -0.37 -30.58
C ALA A 557 20.30 1.02 -30.42
N ALA A 558 19.18 1.26 -31.09
CA ALA A 558 18.40 2.49 -30.95
C ALA A 558 17.85 2.66 -29.53
N ASN A 559 17.45 1.59 -28.86
CA ASN A 559 16.97 1.63 -27.47
C ASN A 559 18.03 2.13 -26.49
N GLN A 560 19.32 1.99 -26.80
CA GLN A 560 20.42 2.41 -25.91
C GLN A 560 20.52 3.93 -25.76
N THR A 561 20.10 4.68 -26.79
CA THR A 561 20.33 6.13 -26.85
C THR A 561 19.06 6.95 -27.02
N VAL A 562 17.90 6.31 -27.20
CA VAL A 562 16.64 7.05 -27.42
C VAL A 562 16.27 7.86 -26.17
N ALA A 563 15.95 9.15 -26.40
CA ALA A 563 15.44 10.06 -25.40
C ALA A 563 14.02 10.50 -25.77
N ASN A 564 13.27 10.98 -24.80
CA ASN A 564 11.91 11.48 -24.98
C ASN A 564 10.96 10.46 -25.64
N ASN A 565 11.08 9.19 -25.22
CA ASN A 565 10.24 8.10 -25.71
C ASN A 565 10.16 7.01 -24.63
N PHE A 566 9.22 6.07 -24.78
CA PHE A 566 9.22 4.84 -24.01
C PHE A 566 10.42 3.97 -24.39
N VAL A 567 10.95 3.26 -23.42
CA VAL A 567 12.18 2.46 -23.56
C VAL A 567 11.99 1.05 -23.02
N TYR A 568 12.94 0.18 -23.36
CA TYR A 568 12.97 -1.21 -22.92
C TYR A 568 14.15 -1.43 -21.99
N LEU A 569 13.87 -1.97 -20.82
CA LEU A 569 14.76 -2.00 -19.67
C LEU A 569 14.95 -3.44 -19.19
N GLN A 570 16.10 -3.72 -18.60
CA GLN A 570 16.37 -4.95 -17.86
C GLN A 570 16.67 -4.60 -16.41
N PHE A 571 16.12 -5.37 -15.48
CA PHE A 571 16.46 -5.26 -14.07
C PHE A 571 17.94 -5.57 -13.86
N ALA A 572 18.59 -4.82 -12.98
CA ALA A 572 20.01 -4.97 -12.68
C ALA A 572 20.30 -4.50 -11.26
N ASN A 573 21.22 -5.18 -10.58
CA ASN A 573 21.76 -4.69 -9.31
C ASN A 573 22.72 -3.53 -9.54
N GLN A 574 22.56 -2.47 -8.77
CA GLN A 574 23.38 -1.28 -8.73
C GLN A 574 23.44 -0.77 -7.29
N ASP A 575 24.34 0.13 -6.98
CA ASP A 575 24.39 0.72 -5.64
C ASP A 575 23.62 2.04 -5.60
N ALA A 576 22.94 2.31 -4.50
CA ALA A 576 22.15 3.53 -4.32
C ALA A 576 22.47 4.24 -3.01
N ARG A 577 22.18 5.53 -2.99
CA ARG A 577 22.23 6.36 -1.79
C ARG A 577 20.98 7.23 -1.73
N LEU A 578 20.29 7.19 -0.57
CA LEU A 578 19.16 8.06 -0.28
C LEU A 578 19.45 8.86 1.00
N TYR A 579 19.03 10.12 1.03
CA TYR A 579 19.09 10.93 2.25
C TYR A 579 17.94 11.94 2.25
N GLY A 580 17.58 12.39 3.43
CA GLY A 580 16.48 13.32 3.58
C GLY A 580 16.22 13.73 5.02
N ILE A 581 15.12 14.44 5.18
CA ILE A 581 14.65 14.91 6.48
C ILE A 581 13.12 14.91 6.50
N ASP A 582 12.55 14.38 7.58
CA ASP A 582 11.13 14.45 7.86
C ASP A 582 10.89 15.39 9.05
N LEU A 583 9.94 16.29 8.91
CA LEU A 583 9.46 17.18 9.97
C LEU A 583 7.98 16.91 10.20
N SER A 584 7.56 16.88 11.45
CA SER A 584 6.14 16.85 11.80
C SER A 584 5.87 17.64 13.06
N GLY A 585 4.67 18.17 13.16
CA GLY A 585 4.29 18.90 14.34
C GLY A 585 2.79 19.17 14.45
N ARG A 586 2.38 19.34 15.69
CA ARG A 586 1.05 19.81 16.11
C ARG A 586 1.23 20.80 17.23
N LEU A 587 0.57 21.96 17.14
CA LEU A 587 0.70 23.04 18.12
C LEU A 587 -0.67 23.69 18.39
N PRO A 588 -1.18 23.72 19.63
CA PRO A 588 -2.35 24.52 19.97
C PRO A 588 -2.00 26.01 19.82
N LEU A 589 -2.82 26.72 19.04
CA LEU A 589 -2.64 28.15 18.76
C LEU A 589 -3.45 29.02 19.72
N GLY A 590 -4.36 28.44 20.47
CA GLY A 590 -5.17 29.09 21.47
C GLY A 590 -6.64 28.66 21.43
N SER A 591 -7.40 29.06 22.45
CA SER A 591 -8.83 28.84 22.54
C SER A 591 -9.54 30.14 22.92
N SER A 592 -10.75 30.32 22.40
CA SER A 592 -11.60 31.50 22.64
C SER A 592 -13.08 31.10 22.62
N ALA A 593 -13.97 32.06 22.72
CA ALA A 593 -15.42 31.83 22.62
C ALA A 593 -15.86 31.28 21.26
N ILE A 594 -15.03 31.43 20.19
CA ILE A 594 -15.29 30.87 18.88
C ILE A 594 -14.64 29.48 18.66
N GLY A 595 -14.02 28.90 19.70
CA GLY A 595 -13.45 27.57 19.66
C GLY A 595 -11.94 27.49 19.86
N ALA A 596 -11.40 26.28 19.78
CA ALA A 596 -9.97 25.97 19.89
C ALA A 596 -9.34 25.81 18.52
N PHE A 597 -8.14 26.38 18.34
CA PHE A 597 -7.37 26.32 17.11
C PHE A 597 -6.07 25.54 17.31
N THR A 598 -5.76 24.65 16.39
CA THR A 598 -4.52 23.84 16.39
C THR A 598 -3.87 23.90 15.00
N GLY A 599 -2.61 24.27 14.94
CA GLY A 599 -1.78 24.11 13.75
C GLY A 599 -1.19 22.71 13.71
N ARG A 600 -1.19 22.07 12.55
CA ARG A 600 -0.46 20.83 12.33
C ARG A 600 0.25 20.86 10.98
N GLY A 601 1.32 20.09 10.86
CA GLY A 601 2.05 20.04 9.61
C GLY A 601 3.00 18.87 9.51
N VAL A 602 3.26 18.48 8.28
CA VAL A 602 4.32 17.56 7.91
C VAL A 602 5.09 18.15 6.74
N VAL A 603 6.42 17.97 6.75
CA VAL A 603 7.31 18.36 5.65
C VAL A 603 8.22 17.18 5.38
N GLY A 604 8.37 16.81 4.11
CA GLY A 604 9.26 15.75 3.68
C GLY A 604 10.19 16.21 2.57
N TYR A 605 11.45 15.82 2.67
CA TYR A 605 12.44 15.96 1.62
C TYR A 605 13.25 14.68 1.49
N VAL A 606 13.37 14.16 0.28
CA VAL A 606 14.19 13.00 -0.05
C VAL A 606 14.95 13.24 -1.34
N ARG A 607 16.19 12.78 -1.38
CA ARG A 607 16.99 12.66 -2.59
C ARG A 607 17.60 11.28 -2.68
N GLY A 608 17.48 10.66 -3.86
CA GLY A 608 18.05 9.35 -4.18
C GLY A 608 18.95 9.44 -5.42
N THR A 609 20.11 8.82 -5.36
CA THR A 609 21.06 8.74 -6.49
C THR A 609 21.57 7.31 -6.64
N ASN A 610 21.64 6.85 -7.88
CA ASN A 610 22.34 5.65 -8.28
C ASN A 610 23.85 5.95 -8.25
N ARG A 611 24.62 5.16 -7.51
CA ARG A 611 26.04 5.44 -7.28
C ARG A 611 26.95 4.93 -8.42
N ASP A 612 26.49 3.95 -9.18
CA ASP A 612 27.26 3.37 -10.28
C ASP A 612 27.15 4.23 -11.54
N THR A 613 25.97 4.78 -11.81
CA THR A 613 25.70 5.59 -13.01
C THR A 613 25.75 7.10 -12.75
N GLY A 614 25.56 7.53 -11.50
CA GLY A 614 25.36 8.92 -11.14
C GLY A 614 23.97 9.48 -11.44
N ASP A 615 23.06 8.67 -11.99
CA ASP A 615 21.68 9.06 -12.30
C ASP A 615 20.84 9.25 -11.03
N ASN A 616 19.73 9.96 -11.12
CA ASN A 616 18.74 10.01 -10.03
C ASN A 616 18.03 8.66 -9.91
N LEU A 617 17.49 8.37 -8.73
CA LEU A 617 16.56 7.24 -8.58
C LEU A 617 15.15 7.62 -9.03
N TYR A 618 14.41 6.64 -9.50
CA TYR A 618 13.03 6.79 -9.96
C TYR A 618 12.07 7.05 -8.78
N HIS A 619 10.97 7.78 -9.03
CA HIS A 619 9.91 8.07 -8.05
C HIS A 619 10.36 8.81 -6.78
N MET A 620 11.37 9.69 -6.89
CA MET A 620 11.71 10.57 -5.78
C MET A 620 10.69 11.71 -5.65
N MET A 621 10.02 11.77 -4.49
CA MET A 621 9.07 12.88 -4.20
C MET A 621 9.85 14.17 -3.98
N PRO A 622 9.55 15.27 -4.69
CA PRO A 622 10.19 16.56 -4.43
C PRO A 622 9.82 17.08 -3.03
N LEU A 623 10.53 18.14 -2.59
CA LEU A 623 10.19 18.81 -1.33
C LEU A 623 8.70 19.09 -1.27
N ASN A 624 8.06 18.62 -0.22
CA ASN A 624 6.62 18.76 -0.04
C ASN A 624 6.25 19.07 1.39
N ALA A 625 5.12 19.75 1.57
CA ALA A 625 4.59 20.09 2.87
C ALA A 625 3.06 20.03 2.86
N LYS A 626 2.49 19.59 3.97
CA LYS A 626 1.08 19.75 4.29
C LYS A 626 0.97 20.53 5.59
N LEU A 627 0.26 21.64 5.56
CA LEU A 627 0.04 22.52 6.69
C LEU A 627 -1.46 22.67 6.89
N ALA A 628 -1.95 22.44 8.08
CA ALA A 628 -3.37 22.56 8.38
C ALA A 628 -3.63 23.42 9.62
N LEU A 629 -4.72 24.18 9.56
CA LEU A 629 -5.34 24.87 10.68
C LEU A 629 -6.62 24.12 11.02
N ASP A 630 -6.61 23.41 12.14
CA ASP A 630 -7.76 22.71 12.68
C ASP A 630 -8.47 23.62 13.68
N HIS A 631 -9.80 23.67 13.60
CA HIS A 631 -10.67 24.42 14.50
C HIS A 631 -11.71 23.49 15.10
N ARG A 632 -11.91 23.56 16.40
CA ARG A 632 -12.92 22.80 17.12
C ARG A 632 -13.79 23.71 17.98
N LEU A 633 -15.10 23.61 17.78
CA LEU A 633 -16.11 24.29 18.60
C LEU A 633 -17.19 23.28 18.97
N GLU A 634 -17.21 22.85 20.23
CA GLU A 634 -18.13 21.82 20.74
C GLU A 634 -18.09 20.56 19.84
N GLN A 635 -19.19 20.26 19.12
CA GLN A 635 -19.35 19.13 18.21
C GLN A 635 -18.83 19.43 16.79
N TRP A 636 -18.52 20.69 16.45
CA TRP A 636 -17.95 21.07 15.18
C TRP A 636 -16.46 20.82 15.12
N SER A 637 -16.02 20.22 14.02
CA SER A 637 -14.61 20.07 13.65
C SER A 637 -14.41 20.61 12.25
N ASN A 638 -13.52 21.57 12.07
CA ASN A 638 -13.20 22.17 10.78
C ASN A 638 -11.70 22.10 10.53
N SER A 639 -11.29 22.02 9.27
CA SER A 639 -9.88 22.01 8.88
C SER A 639 -9.69 22.79 7.57
N LEU A 640 -8.73 23.70 7.57
CA LEU A 640 -8.20 24.34 6.36
C LEU A 640 -6.78 23.80 6.14
N GLU A 641 -6.54 23.12 5.03
CA GLU A 641 -5.27 22.47 4.72
C GLU A 641 -4.65 23.06 3.44
N PHE A 642 -3.35 23.29 3.48
CA PHE A 642 -2.50 23.65 2.36
C PHE A 642 -1.56 22.50 2.04
N GLN A 643 -1.60 22.00 0.82
CA GLN A 643 -0.63 21.06 0.30
C GLN A 643 0.28 21.77 -0.68
N LEU A 644 1.58 21.78 -0.40
CA LEU A 644 2.62 22.45 -1.17
C LEU A 644 3.59 21.40 -1.71
N VAL A 645 3.86 21.44 -3.00
CA VAL A 645 4.77 20.50 -3.67
C VAL A 645 5.68 21.28 -4.61
N ALA A 646 6.98 21.12 -4.46
CA ALA A 646 7.96 21.74 -5.34
C ALA A 646 7.98 21.08 -6.73
N ALA A 647 8.59 21.71 -7.72
CA ALA A 647 8.82 21.09 -9.01
C ALA A 647 9.71 19.86 -8.87
N LYS A 648 9.39 18.80 -9.62
CA LYS A 648 10.21 17.59 -9.75
C LYS A 648 11.12 17.73 -10.96
N ASN A 649 12.38 18.08 -10.72
CA ASN A 649 13.40 18.22 -11.75
C ASN A 649 14.49 17.14 -11.64
N ASP A 650 14.59 16.48 -10.48
CA ASP A 650 15.49 15.35 -10.25
C ASP A 650 14.80 14.06 -10.76
N VAL A 651 14.89 13.82 -12.08
CA VAL A 651 14.27 12.70 -12.78
C VAL A 651 15.33 11.68 -13.21
N GLN A 652 14.90 10.42 -13.36
CA GLN A 652 15.79 9.33 -13.77
C GLN A 652 15.93 9.27 -15.29
N ALA A 653 17.14 9.49 -15.80
CA ALA A 653 17.41 9.58 -17.24
C ALA A 653 17.29 8.23 -17.96
N VAL A 654 17.72 7.12 -17.33
CA VAL A 654 17.62 5.77 -17.96
C VAL A 654 16.21 5.37 -18.32
N ARG A 655 15.20 5.85 -17.57
CA ARG A 655 13.76 5.59 -17.79
C ARG A 655 13.08 6.65 -18.65
N ASN A 656 13.76 7.74 -19.01
CA ASN A 656 13.12 8.94 -19.58
C ASN A 656 11.97 9.44 -18.70
N GLU A 657 12.20 9.52 -17.37
CA GLU A 657 11.21 9.98 -16.41
C GLU A 657 10.77 11.41 -16.68
N LEU A 658 9.48 11.70 -16.48
CA LEU A 658 8.89 13.02 -16.76
C LEU A 658 9.09 13.98 -15.59
N GLU A 659 9.47 15.23 -15.89
CA GLU A 659 9.44 16.33 -14.93
C GLU A 659 8.01 16.82 -14.70
N THR A 660 7.75 17.35 -13.49
CA THR A 660 6.45 17.97 -13.18
C THR A 660 6.63 19.33 -12.51
N ALA A 661 5.72 20.26 -12.82
CA ALA A 661 5.71 21.58 -12.19
C ALA A 661 5.30 21.52 -10.72
N GLY A 662 5.79 22.45 -9.91
CA GLY A 662 5.34 22.62 -8.53
C GLY A 662 3.91 23.15 -8.46
N TYR A 663 3.22 22.84 -7.34
CA TYR A 663 1.85 23.27 -7.13
C TYR A 663 1.52 23.51 -5.65
N ALA A 664 0.40 24.20 -5.45
CA ALA A 664 -0.23 24.37 -4.14
C ALA A 664 -1.73 24.07 -4.26
N LEU A 665 -2.24 23.26 -3.32
CA LEU A 665 -3.67 22.98 -3.18
C LEU A 665 -4.19 23.51 -1.87
N VAL A 666 -5.47 23.85 -1.84
CA VAL A 666 -6.20 24.25 -0.64
C VAL A 666 -7.39 23.32 -0.46
N ASN A 667 -7.51 22.72 0.73
CA ASN A 667 -8.60 21.81 1.08
C ASN A 667 -9.37 22.38 2.27
N LEU A 668 -10.69 22.29 2.23
CA LEU A 668 -11.57 22.73 3.31
C LEU A 668 -12.46 21.57 3.73
N ARG A 669 -12.47 21.27 5.05
CA ARG A 669 -13.25 20.16 5.59
C ARG A 669 -14.01 20.60 6.82
N THR A 670 -15.21 20.08 7.01
CA THR A 670 -16.06 20.30 8.19
C THR A 670 -16.77 19.00 8.58
N ALA A 671 -16.97 18.82 9.87
CA ALA A 671 -17.77 17.73 10.39
C ALA A 671 -18.54 18.18 11.64
N TYR A 672 -19.71 17.58 11.83
CA TYR A 672 -20.53 17.75 13.02
C TYR A 672 -20.90 16.38 13.61
N ASP A 673 -20.60 16.21 14.89
CA ASP A 673 -20.82 14.97 15.64
C ASP A 673 -22.03 15.09 16.57
N TRP A 674 -23.16 14.40 16.23
CA TRP A 674 -24.21 14.08 17.20
C TRP A 674 -23.88 12.77 17.93
N LYS A 675 -24.67 12.43 18.94
CA LYS A 675 -24.48 11.19 19.71
C LYS A 675 -24.39 9.93 18.84
N HIS A 676 -25.26 9.83 17.85
CA HIS A 676 -25.39 8.65 16.98
C HIS A 676 -25.09 8.93 15.50
N VAL A 677 -24.97 10.16 15.11
CA VAL A 677 -24.79 10.56 13.70
C VAL A 677 -23.60 11.50 13.59
N ARG A 678 -22.76 11.23 12.63
CA ARG A 678 -21.72 12.16 12.17
C ARG A 678 -22.02 12.57 10.73
N LEU A 679 -22.03 13.86 10.47
CA LEU A 679 -22.13 14.44 9.13
C LEU A 679 -20.80 15.11 8.78
N GLU A 680 -20.32 14.88 7.57
CA GLU A 680 -19.07 15.42 7.07
C GLU A 680 -19.29 16.05 5.70
N ALA A 681 -18.61 17.16 5.44
CA ALA A 681 -18.59 17.80 4.14
C ALA A 681 -17.24 18.50 3.90
N GLY A 682 -16.88 18.70 2.65
CA GLY A 682 -15.67 19.42 2.34
C GLY A 682 -15.47 19.62 0.85
N ILE A 683 -14.40 20.30 0.52
CA ILE A 683 -13.96 20.58 -0.85
C ILE A 683 -12.45 20.34 -0.90
N GLU A 684 -12.05 19.34 -1.68
CA GLU A 684 -10.66 19.11 -2.03
C GLU A 684 -10.30 19.94 -3.26
N ASN A 685 -9.07 20.43 -3.33
CA ASN A 685 -8.59 21.33 -4.38
C ASN A 685 -9.56 22.50 -4.60
N LEU A 686 -9.84 23.25 -3.54
CA LEU A 686 -10.84 24.35 -3.53
C LEU A 686 -10.67 25.36 -4.68
N LEU A 687 -9.42 25.64 -5.07
CA LEU A 687 -9.08 26.61 -6.10
C LEU A 687 -9.08 26.02 -7.52
N ASP A 688 -9.44 24.75 -7.67
CA ASP A 688 -9.47 24.04 -8.96
C ASP A 688 -8.12 24.09 -9.70
N LYS A 689 -7.02 23.99 -8.94
CA LYS A 689 -5.67 24.03 -9.52
C LYS A 689 -5.47 22.84 -10.44
N ASN A 690 -5.06 23.10 -11.67
CA ASN A 690 -4.53 22.07 -12.55
C ASN A 690 -3.08 21.75 -12.18
N TYR A 691 -2.75 20.47 -11.99
CA TYR A 691 -1.43 20.01 -11.60
C TYR A 691 -1.20 18.58 -12.07
N ASP A 692 0.07 18.20 -12.17
CA ASP A 692 0.48 16.84 -12.47
C ASP A 692 0.97 16.16 -11.20
N LEU A 693 0.72 14.82 -11.10
CA LEU A 693 1.16 14.01 -9.98
C LEU A 693 2.68 13.74 -10.10
N PRO A 694 3.52 14.17 -9.15
CA PRO A 694 4.99 14.00 -9.25
C PRO A 694 5.43 12.54 -9.33
N LEU A 695 4.64 11.63 -8.74
CA LEU A 695 4.86 10.19 -8.77
C LEU A 695 3.79 9.47 -9.63
N GLY A 696 3.03 10.19 -10.46
CA GLY A 696 1.97 9.62 -11.30
C GLY A 696 2.48 8.90 -12.54
N GLY A 697 3.71 9.19 -12.96
CA GLY A 697 4.29 8.61 -14.18
C GLY A 697 3.70 9.15 -15.48
N ALA A 698 3.72 8.32 -16.52
CA ALA A 698 3.24 8.67 -17.86
C ALA A 698 1.74 8.40 -18.01
N TYR A 699 1.01 9.30 -18.65
CA TYR A 699 -0.41 9.13 -18.93
C TYR A 699 -0.64 8.13 -20.08
N LEU A 700 -1.31 7.04 -19.77
CA LEU A 700 -1.65 5.94 -20.67
C LEU A 700 -3.15 5.61 -20.62
N GLY A 701 -3.99 6.55 -20.20
CA GLY A 701 -5.42 6.35 -19.99
C GLY A 701 -6.23 6.09 -21.27
N GLU A 702 -5.69 6.45 -22.43
CA GLU A 702 -6.31 6.24 -23.73
C GLU A 702 -5.28 6.03 -24.86
N ARG A 703 -5.67 5.37 -25.93
CA ARG A 703 -4.82 5.20 -27.11
C ARG A 703 -4.95 6.41 -28.07
N PRO A 704 -3.91 6.74 -28.88
CA PRO A 704 -2.59 6.09 -28.89
C PRO A 704 -1.74 6.51 -27.69
N PHE A 705 -1.00 5.56 -27.10
CA PHE A 705 -0.08 5.86 -26.02
C PHE A 705 1.10 6.69 -26.51
N ALA A 706 1.31 7.84 -25.89
CA ALA A 706 2.41 8.74 -26.23
C ALA A 706 3.23 9.10 -24.99
N TRP A 707 4.55 9.14 -25.16
CA TRP A 707 5.45 9.66 -24.13
C TRP A 707 5.32 11.19 -24.03
N GLY A 708 5.57 11.75 -22.85
CA GLY A 708 5.67 13.20 -22.65
C GLY A 708 4.47 13.84 -21.95
N THR A 709 3.45 13.06 -21.60
CA THR A 709 2.31 13.55 -20.81
C THR A 709 2.29 12.87 -19.46
N SER A 710 2.31 13.64 -18.37
CA SER A 710 2.17 13.15 -17.01
C SER A 710 0.71 12.90 -16.64
N VAL A 711 0.46 12.08 -15.63
CA VAL A 711 -0.90 11.89 -15.08
C VAL A 711 -1.31 13.15 -14.33
N ALA A 712 -2.38 13.79 -14.78
CA ALA A 712 -2.94 14.97 -14.12
C ALA A 712 -3.63 14.58 -12.79
N GLY A 713 -3.44 15.42 -11.78
CA GLY A 713 -4.14 15.29 -10.51
C GLY A 713 -5.61 15.71 -10.59
N MET A 714 -6.41 15.25 -9.61
CA MET A 714 -7.84 15.53 -9.54
C MET A 714 -8.11 17.03 -9.34
N GLY A 715 -9.00 17.60 -10.14
CA GLY A 715 -9.53 18.94 -9.98
C GLY A 715 -10.42 19.06 -8.73
N ARG A 716 -11.10 20.19 -8.58
CA ARG A 716 -11.97 20.43 -7.42
C ARG A 716 -13.02 19.33 -7.27
N SER A 717 -13.16 18.83 -6.03
CA SER A 717 -14.15 17.83 -5.67
C SER A 717 -14.83 18.21 -4.35
N ALA A 718 -16.12 18.52 -4.39
CA ALA A 718 -16.93 18.65 -3.19
C ALA A 718 -17.41 17.26 -2.74
N TYR A 719 -17.48 17.03 -1.42
CA TYR A 719 -17.98 15.78 -0.88
C TYR A 719 -18.93 15.97 0.31
N VAL A 720 -19.76 14.97 0.53
CA VAL A 720 -20.58 14.82 1.72
C VAL A 720 -20.50 13.37 2.17
N GLY A 721 -20.46 13.16 3.49
CA GLY A 721 -20.48 11.84 4.12
C GLY A 721 -21.36 11.83 5.36
N MET A 722 -21.98 10.68 5.63
CA MET A 722 -22.78 10.46 6.84
C MET A 722 -22.42 9.09 7.44
N THR A 723 -22.29 9.07 8.76
CA THR A 723 -22.14 7.83 9.54
C THR A 723 -23.18 7.79 10.64
N VAL A 724 -23.95 6.72 10.71
CA VAL A 724 -24.92 6.44 11.78
C VAL A 724 -24.38 5.29 12.64
N ARG A 725 -24.42 5.43 13.97
CA ARG A 725 -24.00 4.41 14.95
C ARG A 725 -25.20 3.99 15.80
N PHE A 726 -25.33 2.72 16.10
CA PHE A 726 -26.43 2.12 16.86
C PHE A 726 -25.97 1.00 17.78
#